data_b18651badc6487bfc820683767431fb1
#
_entry.id   b18651badc6487bfc820683767431fb1
#
_cell.length_a   1.000
_cell.length_b   1.000
_cell.length_c   1.000
_cell.angle_alpha   90.00
_cell.angle_beta   90.00
_cell.angle_gamma   90.00
#
_symmetry.space_group_name_H-M   'P 1'
#
loop_
_entity.id
_entity.type
_entity.pdbx_description
1 polymer ?
#
loop_
_entity_poly.entity_id
_entity_poly.type
_entity_poly.pdbx_seq_one_letter_code
_entity_poly.pdbx_strand_id
1 'polypeptide(L)'
;MNRVFNVTCLSALMASLVLADGPKDNQSAEVRPIPPPGIPVPEQEANALKTGLAALRTAIDAAAKAQSKNPMLPDLLPDVEIYHKAVDWALRYNEVFKPAELKAAAELLAEGMTRASQLAAGQTPWTKQTGLVVRAYRSKIDGSIQPYGMVIPGNYSGAPSRLDTWFHGRGETLSELSFLDQRRKQVGQISPANTLVLHPYGRYSCANKLAGEIDLFEALAHAAKFYNIDTNRIVVRGFSMGGAATWQFAANYADKWCAATPGAGFSETPEFLKVFQNEDVYAAPWYQQKLWHWYNATDNALNFIHLPTIAYSGEKDRQKQAADAMEAALRGENMDLLHLIGPGMEHKLHPDSLAEIERRLVDIVRVGRAEMPYEVHFTTYFLRYNHMHWVVVDELEQHWERTRVHAKMVTDSAVEVKTQNVAALTLDVSAGHSPLSPLKRPTVKIDGQEVSVSRPRSDRSWRVHLRKTDGKWQETLRAFENDGLVKKHGLQGPIDDAFMDAFLMVQPSKAGWNPKVDEWVKLEADRALFEWRRQFRGDAMVKADTAVTDADIAANNLVLWGDPQSNALIARVLEKLPIKWTQQMLTANGKDYAAGSHAPVLIFPNPLNPAKYVVINSSFTYREYDYLNNARQVAKLPDWAVIDLTKPRTSQGPGGIADAGFFGEHWEWKKN
;
A
#
# COMPACT_ATOMS: atom_id res chain seq x y z
N MET A 1 43.98 -31.99 23.71
CA MET A 1 42.87 -31.81 24.68
C MET A 1 42.02 -30.66 24.16
N ASN A 2 41.11 -30.97 23.24
CA ASN A 2 40.19 -30.00 22.64
C ASN A 2 38.86 -30.11 23.39
N ARG A 3 38.45 -29.06 24.05
CA ARG A 3 37.09 -28.92 24.58
C ARG A 3 36.23 -28.17 23.56
N VAL A 4 35.36 -28.92 22.94
CA VAL A 4 34.25 -28.40 22.13
C VAL A 4 33.18 -27.89 23.09
N PHE A 5 32.87 -26.60 23.04
CA PHE A 5 31.71 -26.04 23.71
C PHE A 5 30.49 -26.17 22.77
N ASN A 6 29.65 -27.14 23.05
CA ASN A 6 28.31 -27.21 22.49
C ASN A 6 27.44 -26.13 23.16
N VAL A 7 27.11 -25.07 22.44
CA VAL A 7 26.06 -24.15 22.85
C VAL A 7 24.78 -24.57 22.11
N THR A 8 24.00 -25.36 22.84
CA THR A 8 22.63 -25.70 22.42
C THR A 8 21.73 -24.53 22.82
N CYS A 9 21.52 -23.56 21.91
CA CYS A 9 20.44 -22.57 22.04
C CYS A 9 19.12 -23.23 21.66
N LEU A 10 18.41 -23.75 22.65
CA LEU A 10 17.00 -24.13 22.51
C LEU A 10 16.16 -22.85 22.52
N SER A 11 15.96 -22.25 21.34
CA SER A 11 14.94 -21.22 21.15
C SER A 11 13.59 -21.92 20.96
N ALA A 12 12.90 -22.18 22.08
CA ALA A 12 11.49 -22.54 22.02
C ALA A 12 10.68 -21.33 21.60
N LEU A 13 10.61 -21.05 20.27
CA LEU A 13 9.55 -20.27 19.71
C LEU A 13 8.30 -21.16 19.75
N MET A 14 7.46 -20.99 20.77
CA MET A 14 6.05 -21.39 20.64
C MET A 14 5.46 -20.52 19.53
N ALA A 15 5.54 -21.00 18.30
CA ALA A 15 4.63 -20.59 17.27
C ALA A 15 3.25 -21.04 17.73
N SER A 16 2.47 -20.13 18.33
CA SER A 16 1.04 -20.28 18.38
C SER A 16 0.62 -20.48 16.94
N LEU A 17 0.27 -21.70 16.57
CA LEU A 17 -0.51 -22.00 15.39
C LEU A 17 -1.84 -21.28 15.56
N VAL A 18 -1.87 -20.00 15.29
CA VAL A 18 -3.10 -19.31 15.00
C VAL A 18 -3.54 -19.91 13.67
N LEU A 19 -4.50 -20.82 13.75
CA LEU A 19 -5.28 -21.26 12.60
C LEU A 19 -6.11 -20.05 12.16
N ALA A 20 -5.43 -19.09 11.51
CA ALA A 20 -6.03 -17.83 11.07
C ALA A 20 -6.83 -17.99 9.79
N ASP A 21 -6.82 -19.17 9.17
CA ASP A 21 -7.43 -19.42 7.88
C ASP A 21 -8.19 -20.75 7.91
N GLY A 22 -9.49 -20.70 8.13
CA GLY A 22 -10.34 -21.86 8.17
C GLY A 22 -11.83 -21.52 8.07
N PRO A 23 -12.74 -22.51 7.87
CA PRO A 23 -14.18 -22.27 7.71
C PRO A 23 -14.85 -21.52 8.86
N LYS A 24 -14.25 -21.51 10.06
CA LYS A 24 -14.74 -20.72 11.19
C LYS A 24 -14.64 -19.22 10.97
N ASP A 25 -13.69 -18.78 10.16
CA ASP A 25 -13.51 -17.37 9.82
C ASP A 25 -14.64 -16.84 8.92
N ASN A 26 -15.49 -17.70 8.40
CA ASN A 26 -16.70 -17.32 7.65
C ASN A 26 -17.86 -16.88 8.55
N GLN A 27 -17.72 -17.00 9.88
CA GLN A 27 -18.79 -16.66 10.83
C GLN A 27 -18.62 -15.22 11.31
N SER A 28 -19.24 -14.29 10.62
CA SER A 28 -19.14 -12.86 10.92
C SER A 28 -19.54 -12.44 12.33
N ALA A 29 -20.39 -13.25 12.99
CA ALA A 29 -20.79 -13.04 14.37
C ALA A 29 -19.67 -13.35 15.40
N GLU A 30 -18.66 -14.14 14.99
CA GLU A 30 -17.53 -14.53 15.83
C GLU A 30 -16.26 -13.73 15.53
N VAL A 31 -16.36 -12.58 14.86
CA VAL A 31 -15.21 -11.72 14.52
C VAL A 31 -14.51 -11.27 15.80
N ARG A 32 -13.27 -11.72 15.97
CA ARG A 32 -12.43 -11.27 17.08
C ARG A 32 -11.74 -9.95 16.76
N PRO A 33 -11.48 -9.09 17.75
CA PRO A 33 -10.72 -7.86 17.53
C PRO A 33 -9.25 -8.19 17.18
N ILE A 34 -8.71 -7.42 16.23
CA ILE A 34 -7.29 -7.43 15.86
C ILE A 34 -6.79 -5.98 15.86
N PRO A 35 -5.80 -5.61 16.67
CA PRO A 35 -5.14 -6.45 17.69
C PRO A 35 -6.09 -6.95 18.79
N PRO A 36 -5.77 -8.08 19.45
CA PRO A 36 -6.51 -8.55 20.62
C PRO A 36 -6.32 -7.57 21.78
N PRO A 37 -7.17 -7.61 22.82
CA PRO A 37 -6.94 -6.85 24.04
C PRO A 37 -5.60 -7.19 24.68
N GLY A 38 -4.88 -6.19 25.18
CA GLY A 38 -3.65 -6.37 25.95
C GLY A 38 -3.90 -6.90 27.36
N ILE A 39 -2.82 -7.21 28.06
CA ILE A 39 -2.85 -7.60 29.46
C ILE A 39 -3.06 -6.38 30.37
N PRO A 40 -3.62 -6.54 31.56
CA PRO A 40 -3.62 -5.48 32.58
C PRO A 40 -2.18 -5.04 32.92
N VAL A 41 -1.92 -3.74 32.83
CA VAL A 41 -0.64 -3.17 33.23
C VAL A 41 -0.73 -2.78 34.71
N PRO A 42 0.15 -3.28 35.60
CA PRO A 42 0.14 -2.90 36.99
C PRO A 42 0.31 -1.39 37.15
N GLU A 43 -0.39 -0.80 38.13
CA GLU A 43 -0.47 0.67 38.30
C GLU A 43 0.91 1.32 38.49
N GLN A 44 1.78 0.68 39.23
CA GLN A 44 3.13 1.20 39.46
C GLN A 44 3.93 1.31 38.16
N GLU A 45 3.90 0.26 37.31
CA GLU A 45 4.56 0.26 36.00
C GLU A 45 3.91 1.25 35.04
N ALA A 46 2.57 1.32 35.01
CA ALA A 46 1.85 2.28 34.19
C ALA A 46 2.23 3.73 34.56
N ASN A 47 2.32 4.07 35.85
CA ASN A 47 2.72 5.40 36.33
C ASN A 47 4.17 5.70 35.99
N ALA A 48 5.09 4.73 36.15
CA ALA A 48 6.49 4.88 35.76
C ALA A 48 6.64 5.17 34.25
N LEU A 49 5.93 4.41 33.39
CA LEU A 49 5.94 4.63 31.94
C LEU A 49 5.33 5.97 31.55
N LYS A 50 4.22 6.40 32.17
CA LYS A 50 3.62 7.72 31.94
C LYS A 50 4.59 8.86 32.33
N THR A 51 5.31 8.73 33.41
CA THR A 51 6.35 9.69 33.81
C THR A 51 7.48 9.74 32.76
N GLY A 52 7.94 8.59 32.28
CA GLY A 52 8.94 8.49 31.23
C GLY A 52 8.46 9.10 29.90
N LEU A 53 7.20 8.88 29.52
CA LEU A 53 6.59 9.50 28.35
C LEU A 53 6.56 11.02 28.43
N ALA A 54 6.15 11.60 29.59
CA ALA A 54 6.12 13.04 29.77
C ALA A 54 7.54 13.65 29.68
N ALA A 55 8.54 12.98 30.28
CA ALA A 55 9.94 13.38 30.19
C ALA A 55 10.45 13.32 28.75
N LEU A 56 10.17 12.23 28.03
CA LEU A 56 10.57 12.07 26.63
C LEU A 56 9.90 13.12 25.73
N ARG A 57 8.59 13.42 25.92
CA ARG A 57 7.91 14.48 25.16
C ARG A 57 8.61 15.82 25.34
N THR A 58 8.92 16.20 26.58
CA THR A 58 9.66 17.42 26.87
C THR A 58 11.03 17.48 26.18
N ALA A 59 11.76 16.34 26.19
CA ALA A 59 13.07 16.24 25.53
C ALA A 59 12.94 16.34 23.99
N ILE A 60 11.92 15.76 23.39
CA ILE A 60 11.63 15.87 21.95
C ILE A 60 11.33 17.31 21.57
N ASP A 61 10.49 18.02 22.34
CA ASP A 61 10.14 19.42 22.07
C ASP A 61 11.36 20.34 22.21
N ALA A 62 12.22 20.08 23.20
CA ALA A 62 13.49 20.79 23.36
C ALA A 62 14.44 20.53 22.18
N ALA A 63 14.56 19.29 21.70
CA ALA A 63 15.38 18.94 20.55
C ALA A 63 14.87 19.61 19.28
N ALA A 64 13.56 19.55 19.03
CA ALA A 64 12.92 20.21 17.89
C ALA A 64 13.18 21.73 17.88
N LYS A 65 13.08 22.37 19.03
CA LYS A 65 13.37 23.79 19.20
C LYS A 65 14.87 24.11 18.97
N ALA A 66 15.76 23.31 19.56
CA ALA A 66 17.21 23.47 19.41
C ALA A 66 17.66 23.34 17.95
N GLN A 67 17.05 22.42 17.21
CA GLN A 67 17.37 22.09 15.82
C GLN A 67 16.42 22.75 14.80
N SER A 68 15.65 23.77 15.20
CA SER A 68 14.61 24.40 14.33
C SER A 68 15.13 24.96 13.00
N LYS A 69 16.44 25.24 12.90
CA LYS A 69 17.10 25.69 11.67
C LYS A 69 17.75 24.57 10.87
N ASN A 70 17.72 23.34 11.36
CA ASN A 70 18.31 22.20 10.67
C ASN A 70 17.35 21.72 9.56
N PRO A 71 17.75 21.80 8.28
CA PRO A 71 16.87 21.38 7.17
C PRO A 71 16.54 19.88 7.19
N MET A 72 17.36 19.06 7.87
CA MET A 72 17.12 17.63 8.02
C MET A 72 16.20 17.28 9.20
N LEU A 73 15.78 18.27 10.01
CA LEU A 73 14.94 18.02 11.19
C LEU A 73 13.66 17.24 10.86
N PRO A 74 12.93 17.50 9.76
CA PRO A 74 11.74 16.74 9.42
C PRO A 74 11.99 15.23 9.21
N ASP A 75 13.21 14.85 8.81
CA ASP A 75 13.63 13.47 8.59
C ASP A 75 14.31 12.82 9.82
N LEU A 76 14.80 13.62 10.75
CA LEU A 76 15.51 13.13 11.95
C LEU A 76 14.60 13.05 13.19
N LEU A 77 13.67 13.97 13.31
CA LEU A 77 12.76 14.03 14.47
C LEU A 77 11.88 12.77 14.61
N PRO A 78 11.33 12.21 13.52
CA PRO A 78 10.58 10.95 13.59
C PRO A 78 11.37 9.79 14.22
N ASP A 79 12.69 9.72 14.02
CA ASP A 79 13.56 8.69 14.62
C ASP A 79 13.59 8.74 16.16
N VAL A 80 13.15 9.86 16.75
CA VAL A 80 13.02 10.05 18.21
C VAL A 80 11.55 9.91 18.62
N GLU A 81 10.63 10.53 17.86
CA GLU A 81 9.19 10.51 18.15
C GLU A 81 8.60 9.12 18.15
N ILE A 82 9.17 8.18 17.37
CA ILE A 82 8.65 6.81 17.30
C ILE A 82 8.74 6.06 18.63
N TYR A 83 9.75 6.35 19.46
CA TYR A 83 9.90 5.73 20.78
C TYR A 83 8.79 6.21 21.73
N HIS A 84 8.42 7.49 21.64
CA HIS A 84 7.27 8.01 22.38
C HIS A 84 5.97 7.36 21.89
N LYS A 85 5.71 7.38 20.58
CA LYS A 85 4.50 6.78 20.00
C LYS A 85 4.34 5.32 20.42
N ALA A 86 5.40 4.52 20.30
CA ALA A 86 5.34 3.10 20.56
C ALA A 86 4.89 2.78 22.01
N VAL A 87 5.38 3.53 22.99
CA VAL A 87 5.01 3.30 24.39
C VAL A 87 3.68 3.97 24.75
N ASP A 88 3.42 5.20 24.24
CA ASP A 88 2.15 5.87 24.46
C ASP A 88 0.98 5.08 23.91
N TRP A 89 1.10 4.56 22.68
CA TRP A 89 0.04 3.78 22.05
C TRP A 89 -0.20 2.44 22.74
N ALA A 90 0.87 1.76 23.18
CA ALA A 90 0.73 0.52 23.92
C ALA A 90 -0.05 0.70 25.23
N LEU A 91 0.14 1.83 25.94
CA LEU A 91 -0.63 2.14 27.15
C LEU A 91 -2.03 2.66 26.83
N ARG A 92 -2.14 3.62 25.91
CA ARG A 92 -3.39 4.32 25.57
C ARG A 92 -4.44 3.38 25.00
N TYR A 93 -4.02 2.40 24.20
CA TYR A 93 -4.90 1.48 23.49
C TYR A 93 -4.91 0.07 24.05
N ASN A 94 -4.30 -0.13 25.23
CA ASN A 94 -4.20 -1.46 25.89
C ASN A 94 -3.56 -2.51 24.96
N GLU A 95 -2.40 -2.18 24.40
CA GLU A 95 -1.66 -3.02 23.45
C GLU A 95 -0.33 -3.52 24.02
N VAL A 96 -0.26 -3.74 25.32
CA VAL A 96 0.80 -4.51 25.98
C VAL A 96 0.29 -5.95 26.05
N PHE A 97 0.91 -6.87 25.32
CA PHE A 97 0.42 -8.24 25.18
C PHE A 97 1.14 -9.27 26.04
N LYS A 98 2.32 -8.92 26.58
CA LYS A 98 3.17 -9.80 27.40
C LYS A 98 3.84 -9.00 28.51
N PRO A 99 4.05 -9.60 29.70
CA PRO A 99 4.75 -8.91 30.79
C PRO A 99 6.15 -8.41 30.40
N ALA A 100 6.87 -9.14 29.54
CA ALA A 100 8.19 -8.73 29.05
C ALA A 100 8.18 -7.42 28.26
N GLU A 101 7.05 -7.03 27.68
CA GLU A 101 6.92 -5.78 26.94
C GLU A 101 6.94 -4.54 27.84
N LEU A 102 6.62 -4.67 29.13
CA LEU A 102 6.79 -3.55 30.10
C LEU A 102 8.26 -3.17 30.26
N LYS A 103 9.15 -4.18 30.36
CA LYS A 103 10.59 -3.92 30.36
C LYS A 103 11.06 -3.32 29.04
N ALA A 104 10.59 -3.85 27.92
CA ALA A 104 10.91 -3.32 26.60
C ALA A 104 10.45 -1.85 26.46
N ALA A 105 9.26 -1.50 26.96
CA ALA A 105 8.75 -0.13 26.96
C ALA A 105 9.69 0.83 27.72
N ALA A 106 10.15 0.43 28.92
CA ALA A 106 11.11 1.23 29.69
C ALA A 106 12.45 1.40 28.95
N GLU A 107 12.96 0.34 28.32
CA GLU A 107 14.18 0.38 27.51
C GLU A 107 14.02 1.29 26.28
N LEU A 108 12.86 1.26 25.62
CA LEU A 108 12.56 2.14 24.48
C LEU A 108 12.49 3.61 24.89
N LEU A 109 11.87 3.94 26.05
CA LEU A 109 11.87 5.30 26.58
C LEU A 109 13.30 5.81 26.86
N ALA A 110 14.16 4.98 27.45
CA ALA A 110 15.55 5.32 27.70
C ALA A 110 16.35 5.57 26.41
N GLU A 111 16.13 4.76 25.38
CA GLU A 111 16.75 4.96 24.06
C GLU A 111 16.23 6.25 23.41
N GLY A 112 14.90 6.50 23.46
CA GLY A 112 14.29 7.74 22.99
C GLY A 112 14.87 8.98 23.66
N MET A 113 15.07 8.96 24.99
CA MET A 113 15.73 10.04 25.74
C MET A 113 17.16 10.26 25.27
N THR A 114 17.92 9.19 25.04
CA THR A 114 19.29 9.28 24.52
C THR A 114 19.31 9.95 23.15
N ARG A 115 18.45 9.52 22.23
CA ARG A 115 18.36 10.12 20.88
C ARG A 115 17.87 11.57 20.91
N ALA A 116 16.91 11.89 21.81
CA ALA A 116 16.45 13.28 21.98
C ALA A 116 17.60 14.21 22.43
N SER A 117 18.40 13.76 23.40
CA SER A 117 19.55 14.50 23.90
C SER A 117 20.64 14.68 22.84
N GLN A 118 20.92 13.60 22.07
CA GLN A 118 21.87 13.65 20.95
C GLN A 118 21.39 14.61 19.86
N LEU A 119 20.10 14.52 19.47
CA LEU A 119 19.53 15.41 18.45
C LEU A 119 19.57 16.88 18.92
N ALA A 120 19.25 17.16 20.17
CA ALA A 120 19.34 18.52 20.73
C ALA A 120 20.75 19.08 20.62
N ALA A 121 21.78 18.22 20.78
CA ALA A 121 23.19 18.57 20.60
C ALA A 121 23.66 18.60 19.12
N GLY A 122 22.75 18.40 18.15
CA GLY A 122 23.09 18.31 16.72
C GLY A 122 23.77 17.02 16.31
N GLN A 123 23.70 15.98 17.14
CA GLN A 123 24.33 14.69 16.89
C GLN A 123 23.28 13.65 16.48
N THR A 124 23.60 12.83 15.46
CA THR A 124 22.70 11.81 14.95
C THR A 124 23.45 10.49 14.67
N PRO A 125 24.07 9.88 15.69
CA PRO A 125 24.95 8.71 15.49
C PRO A 125 24.23 7.52 14.85
N TRP A 126 22.92 7.35 15.12
CA TRP A 126 22.11 6.26 14.55
C TRP A 126 21.99 6.32 13.02
N THR A 127 22.22 7.48 12.39
CA THR A 127 22.19 7.61 10.92
C THR A 127 23.43 7.02 10.23
N LYS A 128 24.51 6.76 10.99
CA LYS A 128 25.79 6.23 10.52
C LYS A 128 26.17 4.90 11.18
N GLN A 129 25.35 4.43 12.09
CA GLN A 129 25.57 3.19 12.84
C GLN A 129 25.46 1.98 11.91
N THR A 130 26.32 0.96 12.11
CA THR A 130 26.18 -0.37 11.53
C THR A 130 25.40 -1.31 12.46
N GLY A 131 25.00 -2.48 11.96
CA GLY A 131 24.19 -3.43 12.70
C GLY A 131 22.71 -3.09 12.65
N LEU A 132 22.02 -3.27 13.77
CA LEU A 132 20.58 -3.07 13.88
C LEU A 132 20.24 -1.60 14.19
N VAL A 133 19.40 -1.00 13.37
CA VAL A 133 18.99 0.41 13.54
C VAL A 133 17.48 0.52 13.36
N VAL A 134 16.81 1.02 14.38
CA VAL A 134 15.42 1.48 14.26
C VAL A 134 15.40 2.87 13.67
N ARG A 135 14.59 3.06 12.64
CA ARG A 135 14.35 4.34 11.97
C ARG A 135 12.85 4.60 11.90
N ALA A 136 12.50 5.85 11.63
CA ALA A 136 11.11 6.23 11.40
C ALA A 136 11.00 7.43 10.44
N TYR A 137 9.84 7.59 9.84
CA TYR A 137 9.50 8.74 9.00
C TYR A 137 8.10 9.23 9.35
N ARG A 138 7.78 10.45 8.90
CA ARG A 138 6.43 11.00 8.99
C ARG A 138 5.71 10.74 7.68
N SER A 139 4.62 9.97 7.74
CA SER A 139 3.82 9.65 6.56
C SER A 139 3.11 10.88 6.00
N LYS A 140 3.06 10.96 4.68
CA LYS A 140 2.33 12.00 3.95
C LYS A 140 0.82 11.76 3.94
N ILE A 141 0.37 10.51 4.17
CA ILE A 141 -1.05 10.14 4.15
C ILE A 141 -1.81 10.83 5.29
N ASP A 142 -1.29 10.74 6.51
CA ASP A 142 -2.00 11.13 7.75
C ASP A 142 -1.10 11.84 8.77
N GLY A 143 0.14 12.13 8.42
CA GLY A 143 1.10 12.79 9.33
C GLY A 143 1.63 11.89 10.44
N SER A 144 1.22 10.62 10.52
CA SER A 144 1.66 9.70 11.56
C SER A 144 3.13 9.31 11.44
N ILE A 145 3.75 9.02 12.58
CA ILE A 145 5.12 8.48 12.62
C ILE A 145 5.05 6.98 12.39
N GLN A 146 5.76 6.50 11.35
CA GLN A 146 5.81 5.08 10.98
C GLN A 146 7.23 4.54 11.09
N PRO A 147 7.43 3.39 11.75
CA PRO A 147 8.77 2.82 11.94
C PRO A 147 9.18 1.91 10.78
N TYR A 148 10.48 1.75 10.63
CA TYR A 148 11.09 0.66 9.91
C TYR A 148 12.41 0.25 10.58
N GLY A 149 12.85 -0.99 10.32
CA GLY A 149 14.14 -1.48 10.79
C GLY A 149 15.15 -1.52 9.66
N MET A 150 16.42 -1.23 9.97
CA MET A 150 17.54 -1.45 9.05
C MET A 150 18.53 -2.44 9.65
N VAL A 151 19.06 -3.32 8.80
CA VAL A 151 20.27 -4.09 9.10
C VAL A 151 21.36 -3.56 8.19
N ILE A 152 22.38 -2.95 8.79
CA ILE A 152 23.50 -2.31 8.08
C ILE A 152 24.74 -3.21 8.23
N PRO A 153 25.34 -3.70 7.14
CA PRO A 153 26.55 -4.52 7.21
C PRO A 153 27.68 -3.82 7.95
N GLY A 154 28.47 -4.57 8.74
CA GLY A 154 29.60 -4.00 9.50
C GLY A 154 30.69 -3.35 8.63
N ASN A 155 30.78 -3.74 7.37
CA ASN A 155 31.70 -3.19 6.36
C ASN A 155 31.07 -2.14 5.44
N TYR A 156 29.87 -1.62 5.75
CA TYR A 156 29.23 -0.58 4.96
C TYR A 156 30.06 0.70 4.94
N SER A 157 30.50 1.10 3.75
CA SER A 157 31.40 2.24 3.54
C SER A 157 30.71 3.49 3.01
N GLY A 158 29.38 3.44 2.78
CA GLY A 158 28.64 4.49 2.07
C GLY A 158 28.68 4.37 0.54
N ALA A 159 29.31 3.33 -0.01
CA ALA A 159 29.24 3.03 -1.44
C ALA A 159 27.82 2.56 -1.85
N PRO A 160 27.43 2.73 -3.14
CA PRO A 160 26.17 2.19 -3.65
C PRO A 160 26.02 0.70 -3.31
N SER A 161 24.95 0.34 -2.63
CA SER A 161 24.79 -0.99 -2.05
C SER A 161 23.47 -1.62 -2.44
N ARG A 162 23.46 -2.95 -2.62
CA ARG A 162 22.23 -3.76 -2.69
C ARG A 162 21.38 -3.50 -1.47
N LEU A 163 20.05 -3.42 -1.67
CA LEU A 163 19.09 -3.42 -0.61
C LEU A 163 18.08 -4.54 -0.80
N ASP A 164 17.87 -5.34 0.24
CA ASP A 164 16.76 -6.29 0.30
C ASP A 164 15.66 -5.71 1.21
N THR A 165 14.41 -5.73 0.78
CA THR A 165 13.28 -5.56 1.70
C THR A 165 12.97 -6.89 2.34
N TRP A 166 12.45 -6.88 3.58
CA TRP A 166 11.90 -8.08 4.19
C TRP A 166 10.54 -7.78 4.80
N PHE A 167 9.49 -8.19 4.09
CA PHE A 167 8.13 -8.07 4.59
C PHE A 167 7.86 -9.14 5.64
N HIS A 168 7.38 -8.72 6.81
CA HIS A 168 7.10 -9.63 7.92
C HIS A 168 5.83 -10.47 7.70
N GLY A 169 5.75 -11.61 8.37
CA GLY A 169 4.55 -12.44 8.42
C GLY A 169 3.46 -11.80 9.29
N ARG A 170 2.26 -12.41 9.30
CA ARG A 170 1.15 -11.94 10.12
C ARG A 170 1.53 -11.95 11.60
N GLY A 171 1.26 -10.85 12.28
CA GLY A 171 1.53 -10.70 13.71
C GLY A 171 0.44 -9.88 14.39
N GLU A 172 -0.59 -10.56 14.95
CA GLU A 172 -1.74 -9.88 15.55
C GLU A 172 -1.37 -9.05 16.80
N THR A 173 -0.23 -9.33 17.41
CA THR A 173 0.34 -8.59 18.55
C THR A 173 1.61 -7.81 18.21
N LEU A 174 1.86 -7.57 16.92
CA LEU A 174 3.02 -6.81 16.45
C LEU A 174 2.73 -5.30 16.52
N SER A 175 2.54 -4.75 17.73
CA SER A 175 2.43 -3.31 17.94
C SER A 175 3.75 -2.60 17.61
N GLU A 176 3.75 -1.26 17.54
CA GLU A 176 4.98 -0.47 17.38
C GLU A 176 6.00 -0.81 18.48
N LEU A 177 5.56 -1.00 19.72
CA LEU A 177 6.43 -1.39 20.84
C LEU A 177 7.13 -2.72 20.55
N SER A 178 6.36 -3.75 20.19
CA SER A 178 6.88 -5.07 19.85
C SER A 178 7.78 -5.04 18.60
N PHE A 179 7.40 -4.28 17.58
CA PHE A 179 8.19 -4.13 16.35
C PHE A 179 9.54 -3.45 16.63
N LEU A 180 9.56 -2.33 17.35
CA LEU A 180 10.80 -1.64 17.72
C LEU A 180 11.72 -2.55 18.54
N ASP A 181 11.15 -3.25 19.52
CA ASP A 181 11.93 -4.16 20.36
C ASP A 181 12.57 -5.31 19.57
N GLN A 182 11.84 -5.85 18.58
CA GLN A 182 12.40 -6.85 17.67
C GLN A 182 13.51 -6.26 16.78
N ARG A 183 13.28 -5.07 16.19
CA ARG A 183 14.23 -4.50 15.23
C ARG A 183 15.52 -4.02 15.87
N ARG A 184 15.52 -3.68 17.13
CA ARG A 184 16.76 -3.33 17.86
C ARG A 184 17.55 -4.56 18.36
N LYS A 185 16.94 -5.76 18.38
CA LYS A 185 17.53 -6.97 18.98
C LYS A 185 17.80 -8.10 17.98
N GLN A 186 17.14 -8.12 16.83
CA GLN A 186 17.13 -9.25 15.91
C GLN A 186 17.32 -8.81 14.45
N VAL A 187 18.23 -9.48 13.76
CA VAL A 187 18.45 -9.26 12.31
C VAL A 187 17.24 -9.70 11.45
N GLY A 188 16.36 -10.56 12.00
CA GLY A 188 15.27 -11.15 11.24
C GLY A 188 15.66 -12.48 10.58
N GLN A 189 14.93 -12.85 9.53
CA GLN A 189 15.11 -14.16 8.86
C GLN A 189 16.21 -14.13 7.79
N ILE A 190 16.62 -12.94 7.34
CA ILE A 190 17.70 -12.78 6.37
C ILE A 190 18.69 -11.71 6.83
N SER A 191 19.96 -11.95 6.51
CA SER A 191 21.05 -10.97 6.67
C SER A 191 22.16 -11.31 5.66
N PRO A 192 21.93 -11.10 4.35
CA PRO A 192 22.91 -11.43 3.33
C PRO A 192 24.18 -10.58 3.50
N ALA A 193 25.33 -11.14 3.15
CA ALA A 193 26.60 -10.43 3.23
C ALA A 193 26.57 -9.17 2.33
N ASN A 194 27.17 -8.08 2.81
CA ASN A 194 27.30 -6.81 2.08
C ASN A 194 25.97 -6.23 1.56
N THR A 195 24.85 -6.53 2.24
CA THR A 195 23.51 -6.13 1.81
C THR A 195 22.83 -5.31 2.91
N LEU A 196 22.26 -4.19 2.56
CA LEU A 196 21.33 -3.46 3.40
C LEU A 196 20.02 -4.23 3.47
N VAL A 197 19.44 -4.43 4.65
CA VAL A 197 18.09 -5.02 4.76
C VAL A 197 17.16 -4.03 5.40
N LEU A 198 16.07 -3.71 4.70
CA LEU A 198 15.00 -2.85 5.19
C LEU A 198 13.80 -3.72 5.59
N HIS A 199 13.37 -3.59 6.86
CA HIS A 199 12.16 -4.20 7.40
C HIS A 199 11.08 -3.13 7.53
N PRO A 200 10.14 -2.98 6.57
CA PRO A 200 9.03 -2.06 6.73
C PRO A 200 8.06 -2.58 7.80
N TYR A 201 7.43 -1.68 8.52
CA TYR A 201 6.32 -2.04 9.41
C TYR A 201 5.04 -2.36 8.63
N GLY A 202 4.92 -1.76 7.44
CA GLY A 202 3.82 -2.02 6.50
C GLY A 202 2.46 -1.66 7.05
N ARG A 203 2.42 -0.76 8.04
CA ARG A 203 1.19 -0.40 8.74
C ARG A 203 0.48 -1.58 9.39
N TYR A 204 1.26 -2.46 10.07
CA TYR A 204 0.75 -3.59 10.86
C TYR A 204 0.36 -4.82 10.01
N SER A 205 -0.81 -5.43 10.26
CA SER A 205 -1.22 -6.73 9.67
C SER A 205 -2.15 -6.56 8.47
N CYS A 206 -1.74 -5.81 7.45
CA CYS A 206 -2.53 -5.57 6.23
C CYS A 206 -1.86 -6.10 4.94
N ALA A 207 -0.87 -6.98 5.04
CA ALA A 207 -0.10 -7.53 3.90
C ALA A 207 0.48 -6.44 2.98
N ASN A 208 0.88 -5.30 3.54
CA ASN A 208 1.31 -4.11 2.79
C ASN A 208 0.31 -3.69 1.70
N LYS A 209 -0.98 -3.74 1.98
CA LYS A 209 -2.03 -3.25 1.09
C LYS A 209 -2.47 -1.84 1.48
N LEU A 210 -3.07 -1.10 0.54
CA LEU A 210 -3.56 0.26 0.75
C LEU A 210 -2.47 1.18 1.35
N ALA A 211 -2.72 1.83 2.49
CA ALA A 211 -1.70 2.67 3.13
C ALA A 211 -0.39 1.90 3.45
N GLY A 212 -0.46 0.58 3.65
CA GLY A 212 0.73 -0.27 3.83
C GLY A 212 1.57 -0.42 2.56
N GLU A 213 0.99 -0.27 1.38
CA GLU A 213 1.72 -0.21 0.11
C GLU A 213 2.54 1.07 0.02
N ILE A 214 1.93 2.20 0.36
CA ILE A 214 2.61 3.50 0.38
C ILE A 214 3.73 3.53 1.44
N ASP A 215 3.52 2.87 2.57
CA ASP A 215 4.49 2.75 3.66
C ASP A 215 5.86 2.22 3.18
N LEU A 216 5.89 1.23 2.29
CA LEU A 216 7.14 0.74 1.71
C LEU A 216 7.89 1.84 0.95
N PHE A 217 7.19 2.57 0.09
CA PHE A 217 7.82 3.61 -0.73
C PHE A 217 8.27 4.81 0.10
N GLU A 218 7.52 5.17 1.14
CA GLU A 218 7.91 6.22 2.09
C GLU A 218 9.15 5.79 2.90
N ALA A 219 9.19 4.54 3.39
CA ALA A 219 10.35 4.00 4.10
C ALA A 219 11.61 3.94 3.21
N LEU A 220 11.48 3.48 1.95
CA LEU A 220 12.57 3.45 0.98
C LEU A 220 13.07 4.86 0.66
N ALA A 221 12.16 5.80 0.41
CA ALA A 221 12.52 7.20 0.12
C ALA A 221 13.22 7.87 1.32
N HIS A 222 12.78 7.57 2.55
CA HIS A 222 13.44 8.06 3.76
C HIS A 222 14.82 7.40 3.94
N ALA A 223 14.93 6.08 3.79
CA ALA A 223 16.20 5.35 3.90
C ALA A 223 17.24 5.86 2.88
N ALA A 224 16.83 6.14 1.65
CA ALA A 224 17.69 6.65 0.59
C ALA A 224 18.32 8.02 0.88
N LYS A 225 17.78 8.80 1.84
CA LYS A 225 18.39 10.06 2.29
C LYS A 225 19.64 9.84 3.16
N PHE A 226 19.78 8.66 3.74
CA PHE A 226 20.83 8.34 4.72
C PHE A 226 21.76 7.23 4.27
N TYR A 227 21.27 6.33 3.41
CA TYR A 227 22.03 5.19 2.91
C TYR A 227 22.11 5.26 1.38
N ASN A 228 23.30 5.02 0.85
CA ASN A 228 23.52 5.01 -0.59
C ASN A 228 23.03 3.68 -1.18
N ILE A 229 21.73 3.64 -1.50
CA ILE A 229 21.05 2.48 -2.06
C ILE A 229 21.23 2.49 -3.58
N ASP A 230 21.73 1.39 -4.14
CA ASP A 230 21.73 1.18 -5.59
C ASP A 230 20.31 0.78 -6.02
N THR A 231 19.58 1.71 -6.63
CA THR A 231 18.19 1.52 -7.07
C THR A 231 18.03 0.43 -8.14
N ASN A 232 19.12 0.03 -8.81
CA ASN A 232 19.12 -1.08 -9.76
C ASN A 232 19.35 -2.45 -9.08
N ARG A 233 19.56 -2.46 -7.75
CA ARG A 233 19.83 -3.66 -6.96
C ARG A 233 18.94 -3.77 -5.73
N ILE A 234 17.64 -3.46 -5.87
CA ILE A 234 16.64 -3.65 -4.82
C ILE A 234 15.94 -4.99 -5.05
N VAL A 235 15.91 -5.85 -4.02
CA VAL A 235 15.23 -7.14 -4.03
C VAL A 235 14.03 -7.08 -3.08
N VAL A 236 12.84 -7.47 -3.56
CA VAL A 236 11.65 -7.59 -2.70
C VAL A 236 11.48 -9.01 -2.20
N ARG A 237 11.34 -9.16 -0.88
CA ARG A 237 11.35 -10.46 -0.19
C ARG A 237 10.39 -10.47 0.98
N GLY A 238 9.80 -11.63 1.27
CA GLY A 238 8.99 -11.83 2.45
C GLY A 238 8.46 -13.25 2.56
N PHE A 239 7.91 -13.59 3.72
CA PHE A 239 7.38 -14.91 4.01
C PHE A 239 5.97 -14.81 4.60
N SER A 240 5.09 -15.77 4.30
CA SER A 240 3.70 -15.78 4.78
C SER A 240 2.93 -14.54 4.30
N MET A 241 2.33 -13.75 5.17
CA MET A 241 1.76 -12.45 4.82
C MET A 241 2.77 -11.56 4.05
N GLY A 242 4.07 -11.63 4.41
CA GLY A 242 5.13 -10.94 3.68
C GLY A 242 5.37 -11.52 2.29
N GLY A 243 5.12 -12.81 2.07
CA GLY A 243 5.13 -13.44 0.75
C GLY A 243 4.01 -12.90 -0.14
N ALA A 244 2.82 -12.66 0.43
CA ALA A 244 1.71 -12.01 -0.27
C ALA A 244 2.07 -10.57 -0.68
N ALA A 245 2.68 -9.79 0.22
CA ALA A 245 3.21 -8.48 -0.11
C ALA A 245 4.22 -8.56 -1.26
N THR A 246 5.15 -9.53 -1.21
CA THR A 246 6.15 -9.72 -2.27
C THR A 246 5.50 -9.99 -3.63
N TRP A 247 4.48 -10.86 -3.70
CA TRP A 247 3.75 -11.13 -4.93
C TRP A 247 3.11 -9.87 -5.53
N GLN A 248 2.41 -9.06 -4.72
CA GLN A 248 1.76 -7.85 -5.22
C GLN A 248 2.77 -6.78 -5.68
N PHE A 249 3.87 -6.56 -4.93
CA PHE A 249 4.91 -5.61 -5.36
C PHE A 249 5.63 -6.10 -6.61
N ALA A 250 5.86 -7.40 -6.75
CA ALA A 250 6.44 -7.99 -7.95
C ALA A 250 5.53 -7.82 -9.17
N ALA A 251 4.23 -8.09 -9.03
CA ALA A 251 3.26 -8.02 -10.12
C ALA A 251 3.00 -6.57 -10.60
N ASN A 252 2.88 -5.63 -9.65
CA ASN A 252 2.44 -4.26 -9.95
C ASN A 252 3.58 -3.27 -10.21
N TYR A 253 4.80 -3.61 -9.78
CA TYR A 253 5.99 -2.76 -9.85
C TYR A 253 7.21 -3.53 -10.35
N ALA A 254 7.02 -4.45 -11.30
CA ALA A 254 8.08 -5.33 -11.80
C ALA A 254 9.31 -4.56 -12.32
N ASP A 255 9.13 -3.35 -12.81
CA ASP A 255 10.16 -2.47 -13.31
C ASP A 255 10.98 -1.75 -12.22
N LYS A 256 10.60 -1.87 -10.94
CA LYS A 256 11.31 -1.20 -9.83
C LYS A 256 12.31 -2.08 -9.11
N TRP A 257 12.20 -3.40 -9.26
CA TRP A 257 13.00 -4.37 -8.52
C TRP A 257 13.95 -5.12 -9.44
N CYS A 258 15.07 -5.60 -8.92
CA CYS A 258 15.96 -6.48 -9.69
C CYS A 258 15.62 -7.97 -9.49
N ALA A 259 14.96 -8.34 -8.40
CA ALA A 259 14.45 -9.67 -8.14
C ALA A 259 13.29 -9.67 -7.13
N ALA A 260 12.49 -10.73 -7.14
CA ALA A 260 11.49 -11.02 -6.13
C ALA A 260 11.66 -12.43 -5.55
N THR A 261 11.50 -12.57 -4.21
CA THR A 261 11.50 -13.91 -3.59
C THR A 261 10.30 -14.05 -2.65
N PRO A 262 9.10 -14.32 -3.20
CA PRO A 262 7.91 -14.56 -2.40
C PRO A 262 7.95 -15.94 -1.74
N GLY A 263 7.74 -16.01 -0.43
CA GLY A 263 7.72 -17.23 0.36
C GLY A 263 6.35 -17.52 0.95
N ALA A 264 5.71 -18.61 0.58
CA ALA A 264 4.53 -19.19 1.21
C ALA A 264 3.42 -18.20 1.62
N GLY A 265 3.09 -17.22 0.76
CA GLY A 265 2.05 -16.22 0.97
C GLY A 265 1.00 -16.28 -0.12
N PHE A 266 -0.24 -15.87 0.16
CA PHE A 266 -1.30 -15.86 -0.84
C PHE A 266 -0.98 -14.90 -2.00
N SER A 267 -1.38 -15.26 -3.22
CA SER A 267 -1.12 -14.51 -4.45
C SER A 267 -2.37 -13.86 -5.04
N GLU A 268 -3.55 -14.29 -4.60
CA GLU A 268 -4.84 -13.83 -5.06
C GLU A 268 -5.92 -14.08 -3.99
N THR A 269 -7.12 -13.52 -4.15
CA THR A 269 -8.19 -13.60 -3.16
C THR A 269 -9.11 -14.80 -3.37
N PRO A 270 -9.72 -15.05 -4.55
CA PRO A 270 -10.79 -16.01 -4.69
C PRO A 270 -10.39 -17.46 -4.43
N GLU A 271 -9.34 -17.98 -5.05
CA GLU A 271 -8.93 -19.38 -4.84
C GLU A 271 -8.39 -19.60 -3.41
N PHE A 272 -7.75 -18.56 -2.82
CA PHE A 272 -7.33 -18.64 -1.42
C PHE A 272 -8.53 -18.86 -0.50
N LEU A 273 -9.58 -18.05 -0.63
CA LEU A 273 -10.79 -18.17 0.20
C LEU A 273 -11.52 -19.50 -0.04
N LYS A 274 -11.60 -19.96 -1.27
CA LYS A 274 -12.19 -21.26 -1.62
C LYS A 274 -11.44 -22.42 -0.98
N VAL A 275 -10.11 -22.45 -1.11
CA VAL A 275 -9.27 -23.57 -0.62
C VAL A 275 -9.16 -23.57 0.91
N PHE A 276 -8.97 -22.40 1.53
CA PHE A 276 -8.71 -22.31 2.98
C PHE A 276 -9.97 -22.18 3.81
N GLN A 277 -11.01 -21.55 3.27
CA GLN A 277 -12.23 -21.23 4.01
C GLN A 277 -13.47 -21.92 3.47
N ASN A 278 -13.36 -22.64 2.38
CA ASN A 278 -14.48 -23.29 1.71
C ASN A 278 -15.61 -22.31 1.39
N GLU A 279 -15.26 -21.10 0.92
CA GLU A 279 -16.23 -20.09 0.53
C GLU A 279 -16.71 -20.25 -0.90
N ASP A 280 -17.99 -19.95 -1.12
CA ASP A 280 -18.51 -19.65 -2.45
C ASP A 280 -18.15 -18.19 -2.79
N VAL A 281 -16.96 -18.00 -3.34
CA VAL A 281 -16.44 -16.67 -3.69
C VAL A 281 -17.24 -15.99 -4.80
N TYR A 282 -17.91 -16.76 -5.64
CA TYR A 282 -18.74 -16.24 -6.74
C TYR A 282 -20.10 -15.72 -6.26
N ALA A 283 -20.48 -15.96 -4.99
CA ALA A 283 -21.60 -15.31 -4.35
C ALA A 283 -21.32 -13.81 -4.02
N ALA A 284 -20.06 -13.37 -4.07
CA ALA A 284 -19.71 -11.98 -3.90
C ALA A 284 -20.34 -11.10 -5.01
N PRO A 285 -20.78 -9.86 -4.70
CA PRO A 285 -21.31 -8.93 -5.70
C PRO A 285 -20.32 -8.71 -6.87
N TRP A 286 -20.84 -8.52 -8.07
CA TRP A 286 -20.05 -8.37 -9.29
C TRP A 286 -18.96 -7.29 -9.20
N TYR A 287 -19.28 -6.15 -8.56
CA TYR A 287 -18.32 -5.06 -8.37
C TYR A 287 -17.19 -5.44 -7.40
N GLN A 288 -17.46 -6.26 -6.40
CA GLN A 288 -16.44 -6.77 -5.50
C GLN A 288 -15.49 -7.74 -6.20
N GLN A 289 -16.02 -8.59 -7.11
CA GLN A 289 -15.19 -9.48 -7.93
C GLN A 289 -14.24 -8.67 -8.83
N LYS A 290 -14.69 -7.54 -9.39
CA LYS A 290 -13.84 -6.60 -10.14
C LYS A 290 -12.73 -6.00 -9.26
N LEU A 291 -13.04 -5.64 -8.02
CA LEU A 291 -12.08 -5.03 -7.09
C LEU A 291 -10.97 -5.99 -6.64
N TRP A 292 -11.13 -7.32 -6.78
CA TRP A 292 -10.05 -8.27 -6.51
C TRP A 292 -8.84 -8.06 -7.41
N HIS A 293 -9.02 -7.56 -8.64
CA HIS A 293 -7.93 -7.23 -9.55
C HIS A 293 -6.90 -6.26 -8.94
N TRP A 294 -7.25 -5.53 -7.88
CA TRP A 294 -6.31 -4.62 -7.22
C TRP A 294 -5.09 -5.36 -6.65
N TYR A 295 -5.32 -6.53 -6.03
CA TYR A 295 -4.26 -7.24 -5.32
C TYR A 295 -4.07 -8.71 -5.75
N ASN A 296 -4.75 -9.15 -6.79
CA ASN A 296 -4.49 -10.45 -7.39
C ASN A 296 -3.23 -10.39 -8.26
N ALA A 297 -2.11 -10.90 -7.77
CA ALA A 297 -0.87 -10.95 -8.53
C ALA A 297 -0.99 -11.83 -9.79
N THR A 298 -1.85 -12.86 -9.76
CA THR A 298 -2.14 -13.76 -10.88
C THR A 298 -2.68 -13.03 -12.10
N ASP A 299 -3.44 -11.95 -11.90
CA ASP A 299 -4.05 -11.17 -12.98
C ASP A 299 -3.00 -10.41 -13.80
N ASN A 300 -1.87 -10.05 -13.16
CA ASN A 300 -0.75 -9.33 -13.73
C ASN A 300 0.47 -10.23 -14.01
N ALA A 301 0.25 -11.54 -14.21
CA ALA A 301 1.33 -12.52 -14.41
C ALA A 301 2.30 -12.16 -15.56
N LEU A 302 1.81 -11.53 -16.64
CA LEU A 302 2.66 -11.10 -17.76
C LEU A 302 3.79 -10.15 -17.33
N ASN A 303 3.58 -9.33 -16.29
CA ASN A 303 4.57 -8.36 -15.82
C ASN A 303 5.85 -9.02 -15.28
N PHE A 304 5.76 -10.29 -14.86
CA PHE A 304 6.91 -11.04 -14.34
C PHE A 304 7.99 -11.33 -15.41
N ILE A 305 7.71 -11.12 -16.69
CA ILE A 305 8.74 -11.18 -17.74
C ILE A 305 9.89 -10.19 -17.47
N HIS A 306 9.62 -9.12 -16.74
CA HIS A 306 10.57 -8.07 -16.40
C HIS A 306 11.32 -8.31 -15.09
N LEU A 307 10.91 -9.32 -14.30
CA LEU A 307 11.38 -9.48 -12.93
C LEU A 307 11.79 -10.93 -12.61
N PRO A 308 13.07 -11.24 -12.52
CA PRO A 308 13.55 -12.52 -12.01
C PRO A 308 12.88 -12.86 -10.67
N THR A 309 12.15 -13.97 -10.62
CA THR A 309 11.36 -14.36 -9.45
C THR A 309 11.68 -15.79 -9.03
N ILE A 310 11.91 -15.99 -7.73
CA ILE A 310 12.16 -17.30 -7.11
C ILE A 310 11.15 -17.49 -6.00
N ALA A 311 10.12 -18.30 -6.24
CA ALA A 311 9.15 -18.64 -5.22
C ALA A 311 9.68 -19.73 -4.27
N TYR A 312 9.22 -19.70 -3.02
CA TYR A 312 9.52 -20.73 -2.04
C TYR A 312 8.25 -21.19 -1.30
N SER A 313 8.16 -22.52 -1.06
CA SER A 313 7.16 -23.10 -0.16
C SER A 313 7.73 -24.33 0.56
N GLY A 314 7.25 -24.63 1.77
CA GLY A 314 7.50 -25.93 2.38
C GLY A 314 6.71 -27.04 1.66
N GLU A 315 7.28 -28.24 1.62
CA GLU A 315 6.64 -29.41 0.95
C GLU A 315 5.27 -29.73 1.54
N LYS A 316 5.10 -29.55 2.86
CA LYS A 316 3.87 -29.83 3.61
C LYS A 316 3.06 -28.57 3.92
N ASP A 317 3.48 -27.43 3.38
CA ASP A 317 2.82 -26.16 3.64
C ASP A 317 1.55 -26.04 2.79
N ARG A 318 0.40 -25.87 3.44
CA ARG A 318 -0.86 -25.63 2.73
C ARG A 318 -0.82 -24.36 1.88
N GLN A 319 -0.06 -23.33 2.30
CA GLN A 319 0.10 -22.08 1.55
C GLN A 319 1.00 -22.20 0.31
N LYS A 320 1.52 -23.41 0.01
CA LYS A 320 2.10 -23.73 -1.31
C LYS A 320 1.12 -23.43 -2.45
N GLN A 321 -0.19 -23.57 -2.19
CA GLN A 321 -1.28 -23.24 -3.14
C GLN A 321 -1.08 -21.85 -3.81
N ALA A 322 -0.57 -20.87 -3.09
CA ALA A 322 -0.36 -19.52 -3.64
C ALA A 322 0.68 -19.50 -4.77
N ALA A 323 1.79 -20.22 -4.59
CA ALA A 323 2.81 -20.35 -5.64
C ALA A 323 2.31 -21.25 -6.79
N ASP A 324 1.51 -22.28 -6.50
CA ASP A 324 0.87 -23.13 -7.52
C ASP A 324 -0.11 -22.31 -8.39
N ALA A 325 -0.88 -21.40 -7.79
CA ALA A 325 -1.75 -20.47 -8.52
C ALA A 325 -0.95 -19.52 -9.43
N MET A 326 0.15 -18.98 -8.92
CA MET A 326 1.04 -18.14 -9.72
C MET A 326 1.73 -18.91 -10.83
N GLU A 327 2.17 -20.14 -10.59
CA GLU A 327 2.76 -21.01 -11.61
C GLU A 327 1.76 -21.27 -12.75
N ALA A 328 0.50 -21.54 -12.41
CA ALA A 328 -0.56 -21.71 -13.40
C ALA A 328 -0.80 -20.43 -14.22
N ALA A 329 -0.83 -19.26 -13.57
CA ALA A 329 -1.00 -17.97 -14.23
C ALA A 329 0.18 -17.65 -15.17
N LEU A 330 1.41 -17.89 -14.72
CA LEU A 330 2.62 -17.68 -15.52
C LEU A 330 2.69 -18.62 -16.72
N ARG A 331 2.31 -19.89 -16.57
CA ARG A 331 2.19 -20.83 -17.70
C ARG A 331 1.17 -20.36 -18.74
N GLY A 332 0.09 -19.71 -18.31
CA GLY A 332 -0.88 -19.08 -19.21
C GLY A 332 -0.26 -17.95 -20.06
N GLU A 333 0.84 -17.37 -19.60
CA GLU A 333 1.64 -16.35 -20.31
C GLU A 333 2.93 -16.96 -20.93
N ASN A 334 3.03 -18.30 -21.04
CA ASN A 334 4.19 -19.04 -21.55
C ASN A 334 5.50 -18.83 -20.74
N MET A 335 5.39 -18.65 -19.44
CA MET A 335 6.51 -18.52 -18.51
C MET A 335 6.50 -19.64 -17.46
N ASP A 336 7.69 -20.14 -17.09
CA ASP A 336 7.87 -21.12 -16.04
C ASP A 336 8.34 -20.46 -14.74
N LEU A 337 7.67 -20.75 -13.63
CA LEU A 337 8.07 -20.28 -12.31
C LEU A 337 9.20 -21.14 -11.73
N LEU A 338 10.28 -20.54 -11.29
CA LEU A 338 11.22 -21.25 -10.42
C LEU A 338 10.63 -21.32 -9.00
N HIS A 339 10.07 -22.47 -8.64
CA HIS A 339 9.49 -22.73 -7.35
C HIS A 339 10.38 -23.72 -6.56
N LEU A 340 11.06 -23.21 -5.53
CA LEU A 340 11.88 -24.06 -4.64
C LEU A 340 11.01 -24.62 -3.52
N ILE A 341 11.08 -25.94 -3.36
CA ILE A 341 10.34 -26.65 -2.32
C ILE A 341 11.28 -27.06 -1.19
N GLY A 342 10.97 -26.66 0.04
CA GLY A 342 11.69 -27.06 1.23
C GLY A 342 11.29 -28.48 1.68
N PRO A 343 12.20 -29.50 1.56
CA PRO A 343 11.85 -30.89 1.87
C PRO A 343 11.37 -31.06 3.30
N GLY A 344 10.25 -31.74 3.50
CA GLY A 344 9.69 -32.03 4.82
C GLY A 344 9.18 -30.82 5.62
N MET A 345 9.33 -29.59 5.11
CA MET A 345 8.91 -28.37 5.81
C MET A 345 7.41 -28.16 5.72
N GLU A 346 6.85 -27.72 6.83
CA GLU A 346 5.56 -27.04 6.93
C GLU A 346 5.74 -25.55 6.60
N HIS A 347 5.00 -24.67 7.28
CA HIS A 347 5.07 -23.22 7.08
C HIS A 347 6.35 -22.59 7.68
N LYS A 348 7.53 -22.98 7.13
CA LYS A 348 8.87 -22.52 7.58
C LYS A 348 9.86 -22.53 6.42
N LEU A 349 10.86 -21.65 6.50
CA LEU A 349 11.99 -21.64 5.58
C LEU A 349 12.92 -22.84 5.84
N HIS A 350 13.29 -23.55 4.76
CA HIS A 350 14.32 -24.59 4.81
C HIS A 350 15.70 -23.93 4.62
N PRO A 351 16.70 -24.26 5.46
CA PRO A 351 18.02 -23.63 5.39
C PRO A 351 18.70 -23.77 4.02
N ASP A 352 18.67 -24.97 3.42
CA ASP A 352 19.32 -25.21 2.12
C ASP A 352 18.57 -24.48 0.98
N SER A 353 17.24 -24.40 1.05
CA SER A 353 16.46 -23.63 0.08
C SER A 353 16.77 -22.13 0.19
N LEU A 354 16.94 -21.61 1.41
CA LEU A 354 17.36 -20.22 1.62
C LEU A 354 18.77 -19.97 1.07
N ALA A 355 19.70 -20.89 1.30
CA ALA A 355 21.06 -20.82 0.75
C ALA A 355 21.06 -20.81 -0.79
N GLU A 356 20.21 -21.65 -1.42
CA GLU A 356 20.08 -21.67 -2.89
C GLU A 356 19.43 -20.38 -3.42
N ILE A 357 18.45 -19.81 -2.74
CA ILE A 357 17.90 -18.48 -3.07
C ILE A 357 19.03 -17.44 -3.05
N GLU A 358 19.81 -17.38 -1.96
CA GLU A 358 20.90 -16.41 -1.86
C GLU A 358 21.96 -16.60 -2.94
N ARG A 359 22.34 -17.83 -3.25
CA ARG A 359 23.29 -18.14 -4.33
C ARG A 359 22.81 -17.59 -5.68
N ARG A 360 21.52 -17.79 -6.01
CA ARG A 360 20.94 -17.26 -7.25
C ARG A 360 20.82 -15.74 -7.24
N LEU A 361 20.43 -15.16 -6.10
CA LEU A 361 20.34 -13.70 -5.97
C LEU A 361 21.67 -13.00 -6.16
N VAL A 362 22.81 -13.61 -5.80
CA VAL A 362 24.14 -13.04 -6.07
C VAL A 362 24.33 -12.82 -7.58
N ASP A 363 23.96 -13.79 -8.41
CA ASP A 363 24.09 -13.68 -9.87
C ASP A 363 23.10 -12.65 -10.45
N ILE A 364 21.84 -12.67 -10.01
CA ILE A 364 20.80 -11.74 -10.48
C ILE A 364 21.17 -10.30 -10.12
N VAL A 365 21.55 -10.05 -8.86
CA VAL A 365 21.93 -8.71 -8.37
C VAL A 365 23.18 -8.18 -9.05
N ARG A 366 24.11 -9.05 -9.45
CA ARG A 366 25.31 -8.64 -10.23
C ARG A 366 24.90 -8.05 -11.58
N VAL A 367 23.87 -8.60 -12.23
CA VAL A 367 23.28 -8.04 -13.46
C VAL A 367 22.50 -6.76 -13.14
N GLY A 368 21.69 -6.78 -12.08
CA GLY A 368 20.80 -5.69 -11.70
C GLY A 368 19.54 -5.61 -12.57
N ARG A 369 18.71 -4.63 -12.29
CA ARG A 369 17.48 -4.34 -13.04
C ARG A 369 17.79 -3.77 -14.42
N ALA A 370 17.07 -4.18 -15.45
CA ALA A 370 17.16 -3.56 -16.77
C ALA A 370 16.64 -2.10 -16.70
N GLU A 371 17.49 -1.13 -17.01
CA GLU A 371 17.10 0.29 -16.99
C GLU A 371 16.25 0.66 -18.21
N MET A 372 16.61 0.12 -19.38
CA MET A 372 15.92 0.38 -20.64
C MET A 372 15.80 -0.91 -21.48
N PRO A 373 14.80 -1.76 -21.20
CA PRO A 373 14.55 -2.92 -22.04
C PRO A 373 14.07 -2.50 -23.42
N TYR A 374 14.52 -3.21 -24.47
CA TYR A 374 14.08 -2.96 -25.84
C TYR A 374 12.63 -3.38 -26.08
N GLU A 375 12.09 -4.24 -25.23
CA GLU A 375 10.74 -4.80 -25.34
C GLU A 375 10.08 -4.76 -23.98
N VAL A 376 8.84 -4.25 -23.94
CA VAL A 376 8.02 -4.12 -22.74
C VAL A 376 6.70 -4.83 -22.96
N HIS A 377 6.38 -5.74 -22.04
CA HIS A 377 5.09 -6.36 -21.91
C HIS A 377 4.44 -5.85 -20.63
N PHE A 378 3.23 -5.38 -20.71
CA PHE A 378 2.55 -4.77 -19.58
C PHE A 378 1.10 -5.19 -19.50
N THR A 379 0.65 -5.56 -18.31
CA THR A 379 -0.75 -5.83 -17.98
C THR A 379 -1.15 -5.01 -16.77
N THR A 380 -2.32 -4.37 -16.84
CA THR A 380 -2.97 -3.70 -15.72
C THR A 380 -4.50 -3.78 -15.89
N TYR A 381 -5.26 -3.41 -14.84
CA TYR A 381 -6.72 -3.36 -14.86
C TYR A 381 -7.26 -1.96 -14.52
N PHE A 382 -6.36 -1.08 -14.02
CA PHE A 382 -6.71 0.27 -13.61
C PHE A 382 -5.46 1.15 -13.48
N LEU A 383 -5.63 2.45 -13.46
CA LEU A 383 -4.53 3.40 -13.66
C LEU A 383 -3.65 3.65 -12.43
N ARG A 384 -3.91 3.01 -11.28
CA ARG A 384 -2.98 3.10 -10.16
C ARG A 384 -1.63 2.48 -10.52
N TYR A 385 -1.65 1.36 -11.22
CA TYR A 385 -0.47 0.68 -11.74
C TYR A 385 -0.42 0.88 -13.26
N ASN A 386 -0.10 2.11 -13.69
CA ASN A 386 -0.18 2.52 -15.08
C ASN A 386 1.17 2.58 -15.81
N HIS A 387 2.26 2.15 -15.16
CA HIS A 387 3.62 2.32 -15.64
C HIS A 387 4.40 1.00 -15.65
N MET A 388 5.12 0.75 -16.74
CA MET A 388 6.09 -0.34 -16.87
C MET A 388 7.25 0.13 -17.75
N HIS A 389 8.43 0.34 -17.18
CA HIS A 389 9.64 0.86 -17.84
C HIS A 389 9.38 2.19 -18.58
N TRP A 390 9.39 2.16 -19.91
CA TRP A 390 9.16 3.35 -20.76
C TRP A 390 7.74 3.43 -21.34
N VAL A 391 6.83 2.59 -20.84
CA VAL A 391 5.41 2.61 -21.23
C VAL A 391 4.58 3.14 -20.06
N VAL A 392 3.78 4.18 -20.30
CA VAL A 392 2.80 4.72 -19.37
C VAL A 392 1.43 4.68 -20.03
N VAL A 393 0.48 3.99 -19.44
CA VAL A 393 -0.92 4.03 -19.87
C VAL A 393 -1.58 5.24 -19.22
N ASP A 394 -2.00 6.20 -20.03
CA ASP A 394 -2.60 7.45 -19.55
C ASP A 394 -4.11 7.32 -19.36
N GLU A 395 -4.79 6.62 -20.30
CA GLU A 395 -6.24 6.40 -20.28
C GLU A 395 -6.58 4.98 -20.73
N LEU A 396 -7.57 4.39 -20.08
CA LEU A 396 -8.17 3.12 -20.47
C LEU A 396 -9.43 3.37 -21.32
N GLU A 397 -9.81 2.36 -22.13
CA GLU A 397 -11.16 2.33 -22.71
C GLU A 397 -12.19 1.93 -21.64
N GLN A 398 -11.78 1.07 -20.67
CA GLN A 398 -12.63 0.63 -19.56
C GLN A 398 -11.80 0.17 -18.35
N HIS A 399 -12.00 0.82 -17.17
CA HIS A 399 -11.42 0.36 -15.89
C HIS A 399 -11.99 -1.00 -15.49
N TRP A 400 -11.15 -1.77 -14.78
CA TRP A 400 -11.44 -3.10 -14.26
C TRP A 400 -11.61 -4.16 -15.35
N GLU A 401 -11.19 -3.86 -16.59
CA GLU A 401 -10.99 -4.81 -17.67
C GLU A 401 -9.49 -4.99 -17.95
N ARG A 402 -9.14 -6.18 -18.45
CA ARG A 402 -7.74 -6.48 -18.75
C ARG A 402 -7.20 -5.52 -19.81
N THR A 403 -6.17 -4.79 -19.43
CA THR A 403 -5.43 -3.88 -20.31
C THR A 403 -4.07 -4.46 -20.60
N ARG A 404 -3.65 -4.46 -21.86
CA ARG A 404 -2.32 -4.91 -22.27
C ARG A 404 -1.64 -3.93 -23.18
N VAL A 405 -0.34 -3.78 -23.02
CA VAL A 405 0.55 -3.10 -23.95
C VAL A 405 1.75 -4.00 -24.22
N HIS A 406 2.04 -4.22 -25.49
CA HIS A 406 3.30 -4.79 -25.93
C HIS A 406 4.00 -3.76 -26.79
N ALA A 407 5.14 -3.25 -26.36
CA ALA A 407 5.90 -2.19 -27.04
C ALA A 407 7.33 -2.63 -27.26
N LYS A 408 7.88 -2.38 -28.48
CA LYS A 408 9.19 -2.84 -28.88
C LYS A 408 9.92 -1.79 -29.70
N MET A 409 11.16 -1.48 -29.31
CA MET A 409 12.12 -0.74 -30.12
C MET A 409 12.67 -1.67 -31.21
N VAL A 410 12.28 -1.46 -32.46
CA VAL A 410 12.62 -2.36 -33.59
C VAL A 410 13.91 -1.94 -34.29
N THR A 411 14.03 -0.64 -34.55
CA THR A 411 15.25 -0.03 -35.16
C THR A 411 15.55 1.30 -34.48
N ASP A 412 16.58 1.99 -34.95
CA ASP A 412 16.91 3.34 -34.51
C ASP A 412 15.87 4.42 -34.92
N SER A 413 14.80 4.03 -35.59
CA SER A 413 13.73 4.93 -36.07
C SER A 413 12.34 4.28 -36.14
N ALA A 414 12.18 3.06 -35.58
CA ALA A 414 10.90 2.35 -35.61
C ALA A 414 10.59 1.72 -34.26
N VAL A 415 9.35 1.94 -33.80
CA VAL A 415 8.78 1.35 -32.58
C VAL A 415 7.49 0.63 -32.97
N GLU A 416 7.29 -0.59 -32.53
CA GLU A 416 6.02 -1.31 -32.65
C GLU A 416 5.29 -1.33 -31.31
N VAL A 417 3.98 -1.08 -31.33
CA VAL A 417 3.11 -1.11 -30.16
C VAL A 417 1.83 -1.85 -30.51
N LYS A 418 1.42 -2.77 -29.64
CA LYS A 418 0.10 -3.41 -29.68
C LYS A 418 -0.61 -3.12 -28.36
N THR A 419 -1.87 -2.76 -28.44
CA THR A 419 -2.66 -2.41 -27.27
C THR A 419 -3.96 -3.20 -27.18
N GLN A 420 -4.46 -3.36 -25.99
CA GLN A 420 -5.80 -3.84 -25.67
C GLN A 420 -6.34 -2.98 -24.54
N ASN A 421 -7.55 -2.44 -24.69
CA ASN A 421 -8.23 -1.61 -23.69
C ASN A 421 -7.45 -0.33 -23.32
N VAL A 422 -6.78 0.32 -24.30
CA VAL A 422 -6.01 1.54 -24.10
C VAL A 422 -6.55 2.64 -25.01
N ALA A 423 -6.91 3.77 -24.42
CA ALA A 423 -7.36 4.97 -25.14
C ALA A 423 -6.23 5.99 -25.33
N ALA A 424 -5.29 6.08 -24.39
CA ALA A 424 -4.10 6.93 -24.51
C ALA A 424 -2.90 6.32 -23.79
N LEU A 425 -1.71 6.52 -24.34
CA LEU A 425 -0.46 6.10 -23.73
C LEU A 425 0.68 7.08 -24.02
N THR A 426 1.66 7.09 -23.13
CA THR A 426 2.90 7.81 -23.28
C THR A 426 4.06 6.82 -23.38
N LEU A 427 4.92 7.01 -24.38
CA LEU A 427 6.24 6.36 -24.44
C LEU A 427 7.27 7.34 -23.88
N ASP A 428 7.89 7.00 -22.75
CA ASP A 428 8.73 7.90 -21.96
C ASP A 428 10.10 7.30 -21.65
N VAL A 429 11.08 7.65 -22.48
CA VAL A 429 12.47 7.23 -22.31
C VAL A 429 13.28 8.35 -21.68
N SER A 430 13.91 8.05 -20.55
CA SER A 430 14.72 9.00 -19.77
C SER A 430 15.95 9.51 -20.52
N ALA A 431 16.53 10.62 -20.06
CA ALA A 431 17.77 11.18 -20.61
C ALA A 431 18.91 10.15 -20.64
N GLY A 432 19.64 10.12 -21.73
CA GLY A 432 20.77 9.19 -21.98
C GLY A 432 20.35 7.81 -22.50
N HIS A 433 19.07 7.41 -22.44
CA HIS A 433 18.66 6.02 -22.64
C HIS A 433 18.01 5.74 -24.01
N SER A 434 17.59 6.75 -24.77
CA SER A 434 16.91 6.49 -26.05
C SER A 434 17.83 5.83 -27.09
N PRO A 435 17.48 4.64 -27.59
CA PRO A 435 18.21 3.99 -28.67
C PRO A 435 17.88 4.60 -30.05
N LEU A 436 16.83 5.44 -30.11
CA LEU A 436 16.39 6.06 -31.36
C LEU A 436 17.35 7.15 -31.82
N SER A 437 17.50 7.29 -33.13
CA SER A 437 18.34 8.32 -33.74
C SER A 437 17.76 9.73 -33.56
N PRO A 438 18.49 10.70 -33.04
CA PRO A 438 18.03 12.09 -32.95
C PRO A 438 17.96 12.77 -34.34
N LEU A 439 18.50 12.17 -35.37
CA LEU A 439 18.51 12.70 -36.75
C LEU A 439 17.26 12.28 -37.55
N LYS A 440 16.57 11.21 -37.13
CA LYS A 440 15.42 10.66 -37.83
C LYS A 440 14.14 10.97 -37.07
N ARG A 441 13.03 11.19 -37.76
CA ARG A 441 11.69 11.12 -37.15
C ARG A 441 11.32 9.65 -36.98
N PRO A 442 11.06 9.18 -35.75
CA PRO A 442 10.61 7.82 -35.58
C PRO A 442 9.20 7.61 -36.10
N THR A 443 8.93 6.38 -36.53
CA THR A 443 7.58 5.89 -36.80
C THR A 443 7.18 4.93 -35.69
N VAL A 444 6.05 5.18 -35.03
CA VAL A 444 5.39 4.24 -34.13
C VAL A 444 4.30 3.53 -34.90
N LYS A 445 4.47 2.21 -35.10
CA LYS A 445 3.44 1.34 -35.62
C LYS A 445 2.59 0.83 -34.47
N ILE A 446 1.44 1.43 -34.25
CA ILE A 446 0.53 1.12 -33.15
C ILE A 446 -0.78 0.54 -33.66
N ASP A 447 -1.13 -0.68 -33.22
CA ASP A 447 -2.34 -1.42 -33.64
C ASP A 447 -2.51 -1.47 -35.17
N GLY A 448 -1.39 -1.60 -35.89
CA GLY A 448 -1.37 -1.64 -37.35
C GLY A 448 -1.39 -0.28 -38.05
N GLN A 449 -1.49 0.83 -37.31
CA GLN A 449 -1.43 2.20 -37.84
C GLN A 449 0.00 2.76 -37.70
N GLU A 450 0.47 3.50 -38.69
CA GLU A 450 1.75 4.19 -38.64
C GLU A 450 1.58 5.65 -38.26
N VAL A 451 2.23 6.06 -37.16
CA VAL A 451 2.23 7.43 -36.67
C VAL A 451 3.65 7.95 -36.67
N SER A 452 3.92 9.00 -37.47
CA SER A 452 5.21 9.70 -37.42
C SER A 452 5.24 10.62 -36.23
N VAL A 453 6.22 10.42 -35.32
CA VAL A 453 6.26 11.09 -34.03
C VAL A 453 7.49 11.97 -33.87
N SER A 454 7.50 12.78 -32.81
CA SER A 454 8.59 13.69 -32.47
C SER A 454 9.90 12.93 -32.23
N ARG A 455 11.02 13.55 -32.60
CA ARG A 455 12.38 13.00 -32.46
C ARG A 455 12.85 13.00 -31.00
N PRO A 456 13.77 12.10 -30.64
CA PRO A 456 14.52 12.20 -29.38
C PRO A 456 15.22 13.55 -29.27
N ARG A 457 15.34 14.06 -28.06
CA ARG A 457 16.07 15.29 -27.75
C ARG A 457 17.59 15.05 -27.79
N SER A 458 18.36 16.13 -27.76
CA SER A 458 19.82 16.10 -27.75
C SER A 458 20.44 15.38 -26.56
N ASP A 459 19.74 15.38 -25.40
CA ASP A 459 20.10 14.63 -24.19
C ASP A 459 19.73 13.14 -24.24
N ARG A 460 19.27 12.66 -25.41
CA ARG A 460 18.83 11.28 -25.62
C ARG A 460 17.58 10.91 -24.81
N SER A 461 16.81 11.86 -24.30
CA SER A 461 15.45 11.60 -23.84
C SER A 461 14.46 11.54 -25.01
N TRP A 462 13.41 10.74 -24.84
CA TRP A 462 12.34 10.67 -25.83
C TRP A 462 10.99 10.50 -25.14
N ARG A 463 10.08 11.42 -25.37
CA ARG A 463 8.72 11.35 -24.84
C ARG A 463 7.73 11.72 -25.90
N VAL A 464 6.77 10.83 -26.14
CA VAL A 464 5.64 11.05 -27.07
C VAL A 464 4.36 10.59 -26.44
N HIS A 465 3.30 11.38 -26.63
CA HIS A 465 1.96 11.08 -26.16
C HIS A 465 1.12 10.63 -27.34
N LEU A 466 0.47 9.50 -27.24
CA LEU A 466 -0.34 8.88 -28.26
C LEU A 466 -1.78 8.72 -27.75
N ARG A 467 -2.75 9.17 -28.52
CA ARG A 467 -4.17 9.09 -28.19
C ARG A 467 -4.96 8.52 -29.34
N LYS A 468 -5.96 7.71 -29.03
CA LYS A 468 -6.92 7.17 -29.98
C LYS A 468 -8.13 8.09 -30.06
N THR A 469 -8.33 8.74 -31.22
CA THR A 469 -9.48 9.60 -31.49
C THR A 469 -10.20 9.05 -32.71
N ASP A 470 -11.50 8.77 -32.60
CA ASP A 470 -12.31 8.16 -33.65
C ASP A 470 -11.67 6.89 -34.25
N GLY A 471 -11.11 6.05 -33.37
CA GLY A 471 -10.44 4.81 -33.76
C GLY A 471 -9.06 4.96 -34.39
N LYS A 472 -8.52 6.18 -34.47
CA LYS A 472 -7.20 6.47 -35.06
C LYS A 472 -6.23 6.98 -34.02
N TRP A 473 -5.03 6.42 -34.01
CA TRP A 473 -3.92 6.88 -33.19
C TRP A 473 -3.26 8.13 -33.77
N GLN A 474 -2.95 9.08 -32.91
CA GLN A 474 -2.23 10.30 -33.28
C GLN A 474 -1.31 10.76 -32.14
N GLU A 475 -0.22 11.46 -32.48
CA GLU A 475 0.61 12.13 -31.50
C GLU A 475 -0.12 13.37 -30.98
N THR A 476 -0.10 13.58 -29.66
CA THR A 476 -0.64 14.76 -28.97
C THR A 476 0.46 15.53 -28.25
N LEU A 477 0.22 16.80 -27.92
CA LEU A 477 1.24 17.63 -27.26
C LEU A 477 1.44 17.25 -25.78
N ARG A 478 0.42 16.69 -25.16
CA ARG A 478 0.42 16.28 -23.74
C ARG A 478 -0.49 15.05 -23.55
N ALA A 479 -0.27 14.32 -22.48
CA ALA A 479 -1.04 13.12 -22.15
C ALA A 479 -2.55 13.40 -22.05
N PHE A 480 -2.93 14.56 -21.48
CA PHE A 480 -4.32 15.00 -21.33
C PHE A 480 -4.52 16.33 -22.04
N GLU A 481 -5.37 16.37 -23.06
CA GLU A 481 -5.60 17.57 -23.87
C GLU A 481 -6.75 18.43 -23.38
N ASN A 482 -7.68 17.85 -22.61
CA ASN A 482 -8.88 18.51 -22.13
C ASN A 482 -8.85 18.74 -20.62
N ASP A 483 -9.37 19.90 -20.18
CA ASP A 483 -9.60 20.20 -18.75
C ASP A 483 -10.86 19.51 -18.19
N GLY A 484 -11.47 18.59 -18.95
CA GLY A 484 -12.63 17.80 -18.54
C GLY A 484 -12.29 16.76 -17.47
N LEU A 485 -13.33 16.25 -16.84
CA LEU A 485 -13.21 15.13 -15.91
C LEU A 485 -12.81 13.87 -16.68
N VAL A 486 -11.69 13.25 -16.29
CA VAL A 486 -11.19 12.00 -16.84
C VAL A 486 -10.52 11.19 -15.74
N LYS A 487 -10.73 9.88 -15.75
CA LYS A 487 -9.99 8.98 -14.86
C LYS A 487 -8.52 8.94 -15.30
N LYS A 488 -7.64 9.15 -14.34
CA LYS A 488 -6.19 9.16 -14.56
C LYS A 488 -5.48 8.62 -13.31
N HIS A 489 -4.20 8.35 -13.42
CA HIS A 489 -3.39 7.94 -12.26
C HIS A 489 -3.59 8.90 -11.07
N GLY A 490 -3.93 8.36 -9.91
CA GLY A 490 -4.25 9.11 -8.68
C GLY A 490 -5.64 9.77 -8.65
N LEU A 491 -6.45 9.61 -9.71
CA LEU A 491 -7.85 10.09 -9.78
C LEU A 491 -8.71 9.13 -10.63
N GLN A 492 -8.91 7.91 -10.15
CA GLN A 492 -9.55 6.84 -10.94
C GLN A 492 -10.64 6.07 -10.17
N GLY A 493 -10.69 6.22 -8.82
CA GLY A 493 -11.46 5.34 -7.95
C GLY A 493 -10.75 3.99 -7.67
N PRO A 494 -11.34 3.09 -6.92
CA PRO A 494 -12.60 3.21 -6.19
C PRO A 494 -12.45 4.07 -4.92
N ILE A 495 -13.47 4.05 -4.03
CA ILE A 495 -13.48 4.84 -2.77
C ILE A 495 -12.16 4.70 -2.00
N ASP A 496 -11.61 3.49 -1.91
CA ASP A 496 -10.37 3.20 -1.16
C ASP A 496 -9.12 3.90 -1.72
N ASP A 497 -9.12 4.29 -3.00
CA ASP A 497 -7.99 4.99 -3.61
C ASP A 497 -7.71 6.36 -2.96
N ALA A 498 -8.74 7.00 -2.42
CA ALA A 498 -8.60 8.28 -1.71
C ALA A 498 -7.75 8.20 -0.45
N PHE A 499 -7.59 7.01 0.14
CA PHE A 499 -6.86 6.77 1.39
C PHE A 499 -5.41 6.32 1.16
N MET A 500 -4.95 6.30 -0.08
CA MET A 500 -3.57 6.02 -0.45
C MET A 500 -2.74 7.30 -0.70
N ASP A 501 -3.31 8.47 -0.47
CA ASP A 501 -2.66 9.78 -0.48
C ASP A 501 -3.18 10.59 0.70
N ALA A 502 -2.67 11.81 0.91
CA ALA A 502 -3.09 12.69 1.98
C ALA A 502 -4.60 12.91 1.98
N PHE A 503 -5.25 12.69 3.12
CA PHE A 503 -6.69 12.89 3.27
C PHE A 503 -7.03 13.61 4.58
N LEU A 504 -8.18 14.29 4.58
CA LEU A 504 -8.75 15.00 5.72
C LEU A 504 -10.19 14.56 5.93
N MET A 505 -10.51 14.04 7.10
CA MET A 505 -11.89 13.75 7.51
C MET A 505 -12.57 15.04 7.99
N VAL A 506 -13.69 15.38 7.37
CA VAL A 506 -14.43 16.60 7.63
C VAL A 506 -15.76 16.26 8.27
N GLN A 507 -15.88 16.56 9.55
CA GLN A 507 -17.09 16.30 10.32
C GLN A 507 -18.12 17.44 10.17
N PRO A 508 -19.43 17.11 10.22
CA PRO A 508 -20.49 18.11 10.17
C PRO A 508 -20.50 18.97 11.43
N SER A 509 -20.80 20.25 11.29
CA SER A 509 -20.93 21.20 12.43
C SER A 509 -22.39 21.39 12.88
N LYS A 510 -23.38 20.83 12.17
CA LYS A 510 -24.81 20.97 12.44
C LYS A 510 -25.51 19.62 12.36
N ALA A 511 -26.76 19.57 12.83
CA ALA A 511 -27.65 18.45 12.58
C ALA A 511 -28.09 18.43 11.10
N GLY A 512 -28.24 17.24 10.57
CA GLY A 512 -28.71 17.02 9.20
C GLY A 512 -30.23 17.01 9.08
N TRP A 513 -30.67 16.68 7.87
CA TRP A 513 -32.11 16.64 7.55
C TRP A 513 -32.88 15.53 8.27
N ASN A 514 -32.22 14.38 8.44
CA ASN A 514 -32.86 13.14 8.87
C ASN A 514 -32.09 12.52 10.03
N PRO A 515 -32.69 12.43 11.24
CA PRO A 515 -32.00 11.93 12.43
C PRO A 515 -31.42 10.52 12.28
N LYS A 516 -32.08 9.64 11.52
CA LYS A 516 -31.59 8.28 11.25
C LYS A 516 -30.31 8.29 10.40
N VAL A 517 -30.25 9.19 9.43
CA VAL A 517 -29.03 9.38 8.61
C VAL A 517 -27.91 9.98 9.46
N ASP A 518 -28.21 10.97 10.30
CA ASP A 518 -27.25 11.59 11.22
C ASP A 518 -26.62 10.56 12.17
N GLU A 519 -27.45 9.70 12.76
CA GLU A 519 -26.98 8.62 13.64
C GLU A 519 -26.05 7.67 12.89
N TRP A 520 -26.45 7.24 11.69
CA TRP A 520 -25.63 6.36 10.86
C TRP A 520 -24.31 7.02 10.46
N VAL A 521 -24.34 8.27 10.01
CA VAL A 521 -23.14 9.06 9.65
C VAL A 521 -22.20 9.15 10.84
N LYS A 522 -22.70 9.47 12.03
CA LYS A 522 -21.88 9.53 13.24
C LYS A 522 -21.19 8.20 13.52
N LEU A 523 -21.96 7.10 13.48
CA LEU A 523 -21.43 5.77 13.76
C LEU A 523 -20.40 5.31 12.71
N GLU A 524 -20.57 5.67 11.43
CA GLU A 524 -19.60 5.34 10.37
C GLU A 524 -18.36 6.23 10.46
N ALA A 525 -18.49 7.51 10.80
CA ALA A 525 -17.35 8.40 11.02
C ALA A 525 -16.51 7.97 12.23
N ASP A 526 -17.16 7.63 13.36
CA ASP A 526 -16.50 7.09 14.56
C ASP A 526 -15.76 5.78 14.23
N ARG A 527 -16.40 4.89 13.46
CA ARG A 527 -15.78 3.66 12.96
C ARG A 527 -14.55 3.98 12.09
N ALA A 528 -14.69 4.90 11.16
CA ALA A 528 -13.62 5.27 10.24
C ALA A 528 -12.35 5.70 10.98
N LEU A 529 -12.49 6.56 12.00
CA LEU A 529 -11.39 7.02 12.84
C LEU A 529 -10.76 5.88 13.64
N PHE A 530 -11.62 5.10 14.31
CA PHE A 530 -11.19 3.97 15.13
C PHE A 530 -10.42 2.92 14.31
N GLU A 531 -10.97 2.52 13.16
CA GLU A 531 -10.39 1.47 12.33
C GLU A 531 -9.15 1.95 11.57
N TRP A 532 -9.08 3.22 11.14
CA TRP A 532 -7.87 3.77 10.56
C TRP A 532 -6.69 3.64 11.55
N ARG A 533 -6.89 4.06 12.80
CA ARG A 533 -5.90 3.90 13.84
C ARG A 533 -5.53 2.43 14.05
N ARG A 534 -6.53 1.57 14.15
CA ARG A 534 -6.33 0.16 14.50
C ARG A 534 -5.65 -0.63 13.38
N GLN A 535 -6.05 -0.41 12.13
CA GLN A 535 -5.58 -1.19 10.98
C GLN A 535 -4.37 -0.57 10.27
N PHE A 536 -4.30 0.76 10.22
CA PHE A 536 -3.24 1.46 9.52
C PHE A 536 -2.30 2.27 10.42
N ARG A 537 -2.45 2.14 11.72
CA ARG A 537 -1.51 2.64 12.74
C ARG A 537 -1.19 4.14 12.61
N GLY A 538 -2.21 4.94 12.26
CA GLY A 538 -2.15 6.39 12.16
C GLY A 538 -3.39 7.05 12.72
N ASP A 539 -3.27 8.27 13.20
CA ASP A 539 -4.41 9.10 13.57
C ASP A 539 -4.84 9.90 12.33
N ALA A 540 -6.06 9.65 11.85
CA ALA A 540 -6.59 10.44 10.73
C ALA A 540 -6.74 11.90 11.14
N MET A 541 -6.38 12.81 10.24
CA MET A 541 -6.61 14.25 10.45
C MET A 541 -8.11 14.55 10.40
N VAL A 542 -8.61 15.30 11.37
CA VAL A 542 -10.05 15.64 11.49
C VAL A 542 -10.23 17.13 11.68
N LYS A 543 -11.16 17.72 10.95
CA LYS A 543 -11.62 19.11 11.14
C LYS A 543 -13.16 19.17 11.05
N ALA A 544 -13.74 20.17 11.72
CA ALA A 544 -15.12 20.55 11.42
C ALA A 544 -15.17 21.20 10.02
N ASP A 545 -16.28 21.07 9.33
CA ASP A 545 -16.50 21.65 8.00
C ASP A 545 -16.26 23.17 7.96
N THR A 546 -16.54 23.88 9.06
CA THR A 546 -16.32 25.32 9.22
C THR A 546 -14.85 25.71 9.46
N ALA A 547 -13.99 24.75 9.79
CA ALA A 547 -12.57 24.96 10.08
C ALA A 547 -11.64 24.54 8.91
N VAL A 548 -12.19 24.05 7.82
CA VAL A 548 -11.41 23.64 6.63
C VAL A 548 -10.98 24.89 5.86
N THR A 549 -9.69 24.98 5.58
CA THR A 549 -9.07 26.09 4.84
C THR A 549 -8.80 25.74 3.38
N ASP A 550 -8.53 26.73 2.55
CA ASP A 550 -8.11 26.50 1.15
C ASP A 550 -6.80 25.71 1.07
N ALA A 551 -5.90 25.86 2.04
CA ALA A 551 -4.69 25.03 2.14
C ALA A 551 -5.01 23.56 2.41
N ASP A 552 -6.01 23.24 3.22
CA ASP A 552 -6.48 21.88 3.45
C ASP A 552 -7.06 21.27 2.17
N ILE A 553 -7.87 22.05 1.43
CA ILE A 553 -8.46 21.64 0.14
C ILE A 553 -7.37 21.41 -0.92
N ALA A 554 -6.32 22.22 -0.91
CA ALA A 554 -5.20 22.07 -1.84
C ALA A 554 -4.36 20.81 -1.56
N ALA A 555 -4.17 20.46 -0.29
CA ALA A 555 -3.26 19.41 0.13
C ALA A 555 -3.91 18.02 0.18
N ASN A 556 -5.20 17.91 0.47
CA ASN A 556 -5.83 16.66 0.88
C ASN A 556 -6.99 16.22 -0.03
N ASN A 557 -7.19 14.92 -0.12
CA ASN A 557 -8.48 14.34 -0.46
C ASN A 557 -9.44 14.63 0.70
N LEU A 558 -10.64 15.14 0.40
CA LEU A 558 -11.63 15.48 1.44
C LEU A 558 -12.61 14.35 1.65
N VAL A 559 -12.73 13.87 2.88
CA VAL A 559 -13.72 12.86 3.28
C VAL A 559 -14.81 13.57 4.08
N LEU A 560 -15.92 13.87 3.42
CA LEU A 560 -17.01 14.69 3.95
C LEU A 560 -18.09 13.80 4.57
N TRP A 561 -18.36 14.02 5.85
CA TRP A 561 -19.39 13.30 6.60
C TRP A 561 -20.62 14.18 6.79
N GLY A 562 -21.83 13.59 6.62
CA GLY A 562 -23.11 14.28 6.81
C GLY A 562 -23.92 14.38 5.53
N ASP A 563 -24.75 15.41 5.49
CA ASP A 563 -25.60 15.81 4.37
C ASP A 563 -25.42 17.30 4.05
N PRO A 564 -26.04 17.85 3.00
CA PRO A 564 -25.90 19.27 2.64
C PRO A 564 -26.36 20.28 3.71
N GLN A 565 -27.22 19.88 4.66
CA GLN A 565 -27.62 20.74 5.78
C GLN A 565 -26.58 20.73 6.90
N SER A 566 -26.03 19.56 7.19
CA SER A 566 -25.13 19.37 8.32
C SER A 566 -23.69 19.77 8.02
N ASN A 567 -23.25 19.67 6.75
CA ASN A 567 -21.87 19.92 6.32
C ASN A 567 -21.84 20.96 5.18
N ALA A 568 -21.28 22.12 5.49
CA ALA A 568 -21.19 23.26 4.55
C ALA A 568 -20.37 22.94 3.29
N LEU A 569 -19.38 22.03 3.38
CA LEU A 569 -18.60 21.65 2.20
C LEU A 569 -19.38 20.72 1.28
N ILE A 570 -20.23 19.81 1.82
CA ILE A 570 -21.13 19.02 0.99
C ILE A 570 -22.09 19.97 0.24
N ALA A 571 -22.65 20.97 0.92
CA ALA A 571 -23.52 21.96 0.27
C ALA A 571 -22.79 22.70 -0.89
N ARG A 572 -21.50 23.04 -0.71
CA ARG A 572 -20.70 23.74 -1.73
C ARG A 572 -20.40 22.89 -2.96
N VAL A 573 -20.25 21.58 -2.81
CA VAL A 573 -19.85 20.69 -3.92
C VAL A 573 -21.03 20.01 -4.60
N LEU A 574 -22.20 19.93 -3.95
CA LEU A 574 -23.32 19.08 -4.35
C LEU A 574 -23.78 19.30 -5.79
N GLU A 575 -23.89 20.57 -6.23
CA GLU A 575 -24.37 20.89 -7.60
C GLU A 575 -23.48 20.33 -8.72
N LYS A 576 -22.21 20.05 -8.39
CA LYS A 576 -21.22 19.50 -9.33
C LYS A 576 -20.97 18.00 -9.12
N LEU A 577 -21.61 17.38 -8.14
CA LEU A 577 -21.59 15.93 -7.96
C LEU A 577 -22.62 15.25 -8.86
N PRO A 578 -22.44 13.99 -9.22
CA PRO A 578 -23.35 13.29 -10.13
C PRO A 578 -24.67 12.87 -9.49
N ILE A 579 -24.92 13.17 -8.22
CA ILE A 579 -26.14 12.86 -7.46
C ILE A 579 -27.04 14.12 -7.30
N LYS A 580 -28.34 13.89 -7.12
CA LYS A 580 -29.24 14.92 -6.60
C LYS A 580 -29.67 14.50 -5.19
N TRP A 581 -29.52 15.41 -4.22
CA TRP A 581 -29.77 15.08 -2.81
C TRP A 581 -30.52 16.22 -2.14
N THR A 582 -31.72 15.91 -1.70
CA THR A 582 -32.62 16.79 -0.95
C THR A 582 -33.04 16.13 0.37
N GLN A 583 -33.76 16.83 1.22
CA GLN A 583 -34.27 16.29 2.47
C GLN A 583 -35.18 15.06 2.25
N GLN A 584 -35.90 14.99 1.12
CA GLN A 584 -36.88 13.94 0.83
C GLN A 584 -36.30 12.85 -0.07
N MET A 585 -35.43 13.22 -0.99
CA MET A 585 -35.05 12.35 -2.10
C MET A 585 -33.52 12.36 -2.35
N LEU A 586 -32.97 11.19 -2.55
CA LEU A 586 -31.66 10.96 -3.12
C LEU A 586 -31.83 10.33 -4.49
N THR A 587 -31.34 11.00 -5.55
CA THR A 587 -31.29 10.42 -6.90
C THR A 587 -29.87 10.05 -7.24
N ALA A 588 -29.61 8.79 -7.57
CA ALA A 588 -28.32 8.25 -8.00
C ALA A 588 -28.54 7.29 -9.19
N ASN A 589 -27.71 7.39 -10.21
CA ASN A 589 -27.80 6.55 -11.43
C ASN A 589 -29.22 6.47 -12.03
N GLY A 590 -29.96 7.60 -12.05
CA GLY A 590 -31.32 7.67 -12.57
C GLY A 590 -32.41 7.02 -11.73
N LYS A 591 -32.09 6.56 -10.52
CA LYS A 591 -33.05 5.97 -9.56
C LYS A 591 -33.23 6.89 -8.35
N ASP A 592 -34.46 6.92 -7.83
CA ASP A 592 -34.84 7.72 -6.67
C ASP A 592 -34.97 6.84 -5.42
N TYR A 593 -34.42 7.35 -4.31
CA TYR A 593 -34.43 6.70 -2.98
C TYR A 593 -34.93 7.68 -1.94
N ALA A 594 -35.71 7.22 -0.97
CA ALA A 594 -36.12 8.05 0.16
C ALA A 594 -34.94 8.46 1.02
N ALA A 595 -34.60 9.76 1.07
CA ALA A 595 -33.43 10.27 1.76
C ALA A 595 -33.47 10.08 3.29
N GLY A 596 -34.66 9.84 3.89
CA GLY A 596 -34.81 9.51 5.30
C GLY A 596 -34.37 8.10 5.70
N SER A 597 -34.13 7.22 4.73
CA SER A 597 -33.71 5.82 4.95
C SER A 597 -32.59 5.35 4.05
N HIS A 598 -32.07 6.22 3.21
CA HIS A 598 -30.94 5.91 2.33
C HIS A 598 -29.88 7.01 2.39
N ALA A 599 -28.62 6.62 2.36
CA ALA A 599 -27.48 7.54 2.33
C ALA A 599 -26.56 7.26 1.15
N PRO A 600 -26.04 8.30 0.48
CA PRO A 600 -25.05 8.10 -0.56
C PRO A 600 -23.67 7.89 0.05
N VAL A 601 -22.89 6.99 -0.56
CA VAL A 601 -21.43 6.94 -0.43
C VAL A 601 -20.85 7.03 -1.84
N LEU A 602 -19.84 7.85 -2.04
CA LEU A 602 -19.19 7.99 -3.35
C LEU A 602 -17.80 8.63 -3.25
N ILE A 603 -17.00 8.35 -4.27
CA ILE A 603 -15.76 9.09 -4.58
C ILE A 603 -15.95 9.85 -5.89
N PHE A 604 -15.43 11.06 -5.95
CA PHE A 604 -15.50 11.88 -7.16
C PHE A 604 -14.31 12.86 -7.20
N PRO A 605 -13.88 13.36 -8.36
CA PRO A 605 -12.96 14.49 -8.42
C PRO A 605 -13.56 15.69 -7.66
N ASN A 606 -12.77 16.28 -6.75
CA ASN A 606 -13.27 17.32 -5.88
C ASN A 606 -13.60 18.59 -6.69
N PRO A 607 -14.87 19.06 -6.73
CA PRO A 607 -15.22 20.27 -7.43
C PRO A 607 -14.49 21.55 -6.97
N LEU A 608 -13.93 21.53 -5.74
CA LEU A 608 -13.13 22.63 -5.20
C LEU A 608 -11.64 22.51 -5.57
N ASN A 609 -11.18 21.32 -5.94
CA ASN A 609 -9.81 21.04 -6.39
C ASN A 609 -9.79 19.77 -7.25
N PRO A 610 -9.95 19.87 -8.59
CA PRO A 610 -10.03 18.69 -9.46
C PRO A 610 -8.78 17.79 -9.51
N ALA A 611 -7.70 18.18 -8.84
CA ALA A 611 -6.51 17.36 -8.68
C ALA A 611 -6.58 16.41 -7.45
N LYS A 612 -7.65 16.50 -6.67
CA LYS A 612 -7.91 15.71 -5.46
C LYS A 612 -9.29 15.10 -5.50
N TYR A 613 -9.54 14.14 -4.61
CA TYR A 613 -10.85 13.53 -4.43
C TYR A 613 -11.72 14.29 -3.43
N VAL A 614 -13.03 14.16 -3.60
CA VAL A 614 -14.02 14.22 -2.54
C VAL A 614 -14.63 12.84 -2.35
N VAL A 615 -14.71 12.39 -1.10
CA VAL A 615 -15.44 11.19 -0.68
C VAL A 615 -16.59 11.61 0.19
N ILE A 616 -17.78 11.07 -0.05
CA ILE A 616 -18.99 11.33 0.74
C ILE A 616 -19.29 10.09 1.60
N ASN A 617 -19.40 10.27 2.91
CA ASN A 617 -19.90 9.30 3.91
C ASN A 617 -19.23 7.91 3.87
N SER A 618 -17.96 7.84 3.54
CA SER A 618 -17.23 6.57 3.53
C SER A 618 -15.79 6.75 4.03
N SER A 619 -15.18 5.66 4.46
CA SER A 619 -13.75 5.48 4.66
C SER A 619 -13.25 4.34 3.78
N PHE A 620 -12.08 3.75 4.09
CA PHE A 620 -11.71 2.49 3.46
C PHE A 620 -12.81 1.44 3.69
N THR A 621 -13.07 0.61 2.69
CA THR A 621 -14.37 -0.07 2.58
C THR A 621 -14.39 -1.51 3.07
N TYR A 622 -13.24 -2.18 3.26
CA TYR A 622 -13.24 -3.45 3.96
C TYR A 622 -13.53 -3.26 5.45
N ARG A 623 -14.13 -4.26 6.10
CA ARG A 623 -14.67 -4.14 7.46
C ARG A 623 -14.10 -5.19 8.40
N GLU A 624 -14.57 -5.20 9.64
CA GLU A 624 -14.09 -6.03 10.77
C GLU A 624 -14.03 -7.52 10.42
N TYR A 625 -15.02 -8.01 9.70
CA TYR A 625 -15.05 -9.39 9.22
C TYR A 625 -13.82 -9.75 8.36
N ASP A 626 -13.33 -8.81 7.58
CA ASP A 626 -12.19 -9.00 6.69
C ASP A 626 -10.85 -9.04 7.44
N TYR A 627 -10.82 -8.61 8.72
CA TYR A 627 -9.58 -8.64 9.51
C TYR A 627 -9.13 -10.04 9.89
N LEU A 628 -10.02 -11.01 9.87
CA LEU A 628 -9.71 -12.40 10.13
C LEU A 628 -8.74 -13.00 9.10
N ASN A 629 -8.74 -12.43 7.89
CA ASN A 629 -7.96 -12.94 6.78
C ASN A 629 -7.39 -11.80 5.91
N ASN A 630 -6.07 -11.78 5.69
CA ASN A 630 -5.43 -10.74 4.89
C ASN A 630 -5.82 -10.80 3.40
N ALA A 631 -6.21 -11.97 2.86
CA ALA A 631 -6.70 -12.07 1.49
C ALA A 631 -8.02 -11.30 1.29
N ARG A 632 -8.85 -11.20 2.34
CA ARG A 632 -10.11 -10.44 2.33
C ARG A 632 -9.92 -8.92 2.48
N GLN A 633 -8.77 -8.47 2.95
CA GLN A 633 -8.47 -7.04 3.14
C GLN A 633 -8.25 -6.36 1.79
N VAL A 634 -9.33 -6.24 1.04
CA VAL A 634 -9.40 -5.57 -0.27
C VAL A 634 -10.62 -4.64 -0.28
N ALA A 635 -10.62 -3.65 -1.17
CA ALA A 635 -11.77 -2.78 -1.34
C ALA A 635 -13.07 -3.58 -1.55
N LYS A 636 -14.17 -3.14 -0.92
CA LYS A 636 -15.48 -3.79 -0.95
C LYS A 636 -16.55 -2.98 -1.66
N LEU A 637 -16.42 -1.66 -1.71
CA LEU A 637 -17.32 -0.80 -2.44
C LEU A 637 -16.61 -0.18 -3.65
N PRO A 638 -17.34 -0.02 -4.76
CA PRO A 638 -16.81 0.57 -5.98
C PRO A 638 -16.71 2.10 -5.87
N ASP A 639 -16.92 2.85 -6.95
CA ASP A 639 -16.85 4.31 -6.92
C ASP A 639 -18.04 4.93 -6.17
N TRP A 640 -19.18 4.27 -6.15
CA TRP A 640 -20.36 4.76 -5.46
C TRP A 640 -21.27 3.61 -5.00
N ALA A 641 -22.05 3.87 -3.95
CA ALA A 641 -23.15 3.03 -3.49
C ALA A 641 -24.26 3.86 -2.83
N VAL A 642 -25.46 3.31 -2.80
CA VAL A 642 -26.57 3.81 -2.00
C VAL A 642 -26.80 2.82 -0.86
N ILE A 643 -26.66 3.31 0.38
CA ILE A 643 -26.79 2.49 1.58
C ILE A 643 -28.25 2.52 2.06
N ASP A 644 -28.84 1.34 2.18
CA ASP A 644 -30.16 1.14 2.77
C ASP A 644 -30.05 1.04 4.30
N LEU A 645 -30.47 2.08 5.00
CA LEU A 645 -30.42 2.19 6.45
C LEU A 645 -31.59 1.45 7.14
N THR A 646 -32.50 0.84 6.40
CA THR A 646 -33.52 -0.06 7.00
C THR A 646 -32.87 -1.38 7.44
N LYS A 647 -31.73 -1.73 6.89
CA LYS A 647 -30.88 -2.85 7.29
C LYS A 647 -29.78 -2.38 8.24
N PRO A 648 -29.53 -3.11 9.33
CA PRO A 648 -28.54 -2.69 10.33
C PRO A 648 -27.12 -2.74 9.78
N ARG A 649 -26.25 -1.91 10.35
CA ARG A 649 -24.79 -2.03 10.20
C ARG A 649 -24.32 -3.36 10.79
N THR A 650 -23.32 -3.96 10.18
CA THR A 650 -22.72 -5.23 10.64
C THR A 650 -21.20 -5.18 10.51
N SER A 651 -20.52 -6.22 10.98
CA SER A 651 -19.09 -6.44 10.73
C SER A 651 -18.76 -6.70 9.25
N GLN A 652 -19.76 -6.87 8.38
CA GLN A 652 -19.60 -7.09 6.93
C GLN A 652 -19.95 -5.87 6.08
N GLY A 653 -20.80 -4.96 6.56
CA GLY A 653 -21.26 -3.85 5.75
C GLY A 653 -21.80 -2.66 6.54
N PRO A 654 -21.85 -1.47 5.93
CA PRO A 654 -22.34 -0.23 6.56
C PRO A 654 -23.87 -0.18 6.70
N GLY A 655 -24.58 -1.17 6.20
CA GLY A 655 -26.02 -1.30 6.04
C GLY A 655 -26.34 -2.20 4.87
N GLY A 656 -27.57 -2.16 4.33
CA GLY A 656 -27.87 -2.80 3.06
C GLY A 656 -27.26 -2.02 1.89
N ILE A 657 -26.84 -2.71 0.84
CA ILE A 657 -26.47 -2.06 -0.41
C ILE A 657 -27.70 -2.07 -1.33
N ALA A 658 -28.31 -0.90 -1.50
CA ALA A 658 -29.50 -0.75 -2.38
C ALA A 658 -29.07 -0.70 -3.86
N ASP A 659 -27.96 -0.04 -4.14
CA ASP A 659 -27.33 0.02 -5.47
C ASP A 659 -25.83 0.35 -5.31
N ALA A 660 -25.00 -0.06 -6.28
CA ALA A 660 -23.58 0.25 -6.29
C ALA A 660 -22.98 0.09 -7.70
N GLY A 661 -21.93 0.84 -8.01
CA GLY A 661 -21.27 0.75 -9.30
C GLY A 661 -20.05 1.63 -9.46
N PHE A 662 -19.43 1.53 -10.65
CA PHE A 662 -18.31 2.37 -11.06
C PHE A 662 -18.82 3.50 -11.97
N PHE A 663 -18.17 4.65 -11.91
CA PHE A 663 -18.30 5.66 -12.94
C PHE A 663 -17.55 5.24 -14.20
N GLY A 664 -17.94 5.82 -15.33
CA GLY A 664 -17.21 5.69 -16.60
C GLY A 664 -15.88 6.47 -16.59
N GLU A 665 -15.19 6.44 -17.73
CA GLU A 665 -13.83 6.98 -17.85
C GLU A 665 -13.78 8.51 -17.74
N HIS A 666 -14.92 9.19 -17.94
CA HIS A 666 -15.10 10.64 -17.76
C HIS A 666 -15.94 10.98 -16.51
N TRP A 667 -15.99 10.06 -15.53
CA TRP A 667 -16.76 10.19 -14.29
C TRP A 667 -18.28 10.31 -14.50
N GLU A 668 -18.77 9.92 -15.64
CA GLU A 668 -20.19 9.80 -15.94
C GLU A 668 -20.79 8.51 -15.36
N TRP A 669 -22.11 8.49 -15.21
CA TRP A 669 -22.81 7.26 -14.87
C TRP A 669 -22.62 6.21 -15.97
N LYS A 670 -22.11 5.04 -15.61
CA LYS A 670 -22.06 3.89 -16.52
C LYS A 670 -23.48 3.39 -16.79
N LYS A 671 -23.84 3.29 -18.06
CA LYS A 671 -25.02 2.53 -18.46
C LYS A 671 -24.66 1.04 -18.34
N ASN A 672 -25.36 0.33 -17.48
CA ASN A 672 -25.21 -1.13 -17.32
C ASN A 672 -25.67 -1.84 -18.56
#